data_d8faf5c2ccba5ebda5a9f7fb745faa84
#
_entry.id   d8faf5c2ccba5ebda5a9f7fb745faa84
#
_cell.length_a   1.000
_cell.length_b   1.000
_cell.length_c   1.000
_cell.angle_alpha   90.00
_cell.angle_beta   90.00
_cell.angle_gamma   90.00
#
_symmetry.space_group_name_H-M   'P 1'
#
loop_
_entity.id
_entity.type
_entity.pdbx_description
1 polymer ?
#
loop_
_entity_poly.entity_id
_entity_poly.type
_entity_poly.pdbx_seq_one_letter_code
_entity_poly.pdbx_strand_id
1 'polypeptide(L)'
;MLKISLRSLLSHKLRLALTTLAVILGVSFVAGTFILTDTINATFTNIFSAANAGVAVTVHGHPIAGEESAIGGARNHPVPTSLLATVRGVGGVKNAVGNIFRNGATLIGSDGKQIGGNGAPSFGANWIPDSDISPYHLRSGSAPQHPGDVVVDAGTATKHHLSVGESIPIVFAGGVEEHFTITGIAGYGTSDNLAGATIVLFTEATAERVLEGQGKYDSILASSQSGVTDLNLRDRIAAALPGYAEATTGQAAAAAAEQATEATISTFIGTPLLVFAFISLFVGSFLIINTFNILVAQRTRELALLRALGATRAQVMRSVLVEASITGFVASVLGFCAGILIASLLLSLFGSAASSGLTLLPRTFVVAVIVGTIVTVLAATLPARRATRISPVAALAEALPETQGLPRRRIIAGAAILALGCACLVAGLFAGTDSALQLVGAGFLGVFLGVALLAPLLVRPIATVLGWPVRKLRGAAGLLAGENARRNPRRTALTAAALMIGLALVTCVAVLTDSVRASTNNAIAGAFRADFIVFHQGPAFNTQAADALRRDPKLTDVTEVRTTSVLIKGSSQDIAAIDPSNLGSVLSLTMLGGQASAIATRDVALVDSSEATSSNLQVGDMVVVNFPQGAIVRLHVGGIYKANALVSGYLVSLATIQPNVPTARDQLVLANAAPTVSQGDAKAALNHDVSAYPLLLAKTRDEYRAFVGASLDSFLNLITTLLAFAIIIAVLGIANTLALSVLERTRELGLLRALGMTRSQTRSMVRWESVIISLLGAVLGLVVGTALGVIVTSALKNLGIDTISIPGGNLILYAVAAGVFGVLAAIVPTIRAARVDILRAITAD
;
A
#
# COMPACT_ATOMS: atom_id res chain seq x y z
N MET A 1 -34.84 25.88 -20.50
CA MET A 1 -34.52 24.75 -19.61
C MET A 1 -33.31 25.03 -18.71
N LEU A 2 -32.14 25.46 -19.24
CA LEU A 2 -30.92 25.72 -18.44
C LEU A 2 -31.13 26.76 -17.32
N LYS A 3 -31.77 27.89 -17.61
CA LYS A 3 -32.10 28.94 -16.62
C LYS A 3 -33.04 28.45 -15.50
N ILE A 4 -33.99 27.54 -15.86
CA ILE A 4 -34.91 26.93 -14.87
C ILE A 4 -34.15 25.97 -13.99
N SER A 5 -33.29 25.11 -14.53
CA SER A 5 -32.45 24.18 -13.78
C SER A 5 -31.49 24.91 -12.83
N LEU A 6 -30.84 26.00 -13.26
CA LEU A 6 -29.94 26.81 -12.41
C LEU A 6 -30.67 27.52 -11.26
N ARG A 7 -31.82 28.10 -11.50
CA ARG A 7 -32.63 28.72 -10.44
C ARG A 7 -33.18 27.71 -9.45
N SER A 8 -33.56 26.53 -9.92
CA SER A 8 -34.01 25.43 -9.07
C SER A 8 -32.85 24.89 -8.19
N LEU A 9 -31.63 24.78 -8.72
CA LEU A 9 -30.44 24.42 -7.94
C LEU A 9 -30.18 25.40 -6.80
N LEU A 10 -30.23 26.71 -7.08
CA LEU A 10 -29.94 27.76 -6.09
C LEU A 10 -31.05 27.93 -5.02
N SER A 11 -32.30 27.53 -5.31
CA SER A 11 -33.40 27.59 -4.35
C SER A 11 -33.31 26.51 -3.26
N HIS A 12 -32.55 25.40 -3.51
CA HIS A 12 -32.44 24.27 -2.59
C HIS A 12 -31.01 24.08 -2.07
N LYS A 13 -30.38 25.14 -1.56
CA LYS A 13 -28.95 25.18 -1.15
C LYS A 13 -28.48 24.02 -0.29
N LEU A 14 -29.30 23.57 0.67
CA LEU A 14 -28.91 22.46 1.56
C LEU A 14 -28.82 21.12 0.84
N ARG A 15 -29.76 20.85 -0.06
CA ARG A 15 -29.76 19.59 -0.84
C ARG A 15 -28.59 19.55 -1.79
N LEU A 16 -28.32 20.69 -2.46
CA LEU A 16 -27.15 20.85 -3.29
C LEU A 16 -25.86 20.57 -2.50
N ALA A 17 -25.72 21.18 -1.32
CA ALA A 17 -24.55 20.97 -0.47
C ALA A 17 -24.34 19.50 -0.07
N LEU A 18 -25.40 18.78 0.27
CA LEU A 18 -25.32 17.36 0.67
C LEU A 18 -24.96 16.44 -0.52
N THR A 19 -25.51 16.74 -1.72
CA THR A 19 -25.17 15.97 -2.93
C THR A 19 -23.75 16.25 -3.36
N THR A 20 -23.36 17.52 -3.37
CA THR A 20 -22.01 17.98 -3.71
C THR A 20 -20.96 17.37 -2.77
N LEU A 21 -21.25 17.33 -1.46
CA LEU A 21 -20.35 16.73 -0.46
C LEU A 21 -20.06 15.26 -0.75
N ALA A 22 -21.07 14.48 -1.14
CA ALA A 22 -20.87 13.07 -1.49
C ALA A 22 -19.94 12.88 -2.70
N VAL A 23 -20.09 13.75 -3.73
CA VAL A 23 -19.22 13.74 -4.90
C VAL A 23 -17.81 14.23 -4.54
N ILE A 24 -17.70 15.31 -3.76
CA ILE A 24 -16.41 15.85 -3.30
C ILE A 24 -15.60 14.75 -2.62
N LEU A 25 -16.19 14.02 -1.66
CA LEU A 25 -15.48 12.97 -0.93
C LEU A 25 -15.01 11.81 -1.84
N GLY A 26 -15.85 11.36 -2.77
CA GLY A 26 -15.45 10.32 -3.73
C GLY A 26 -14.33 10.78 -4.65
N VAL A 27 -14.45 12.00 -5.19
CA VAL A 27 -13.46 12.57 -6.11
C VAL A 27 -12.17 12.96 -5.41
N SER A 28 -12.25 13.48 -4.17
CA SER A 28 -11.05 13.88 -3.42
C SER A 28 -10.13 12.71 -3.12
N PHE A 29 -10.70 11.54 -2.86
CA PHE A 29 -9.89 10.35 -2.64
C PHE A 29 -9.21 9.88 -3.95
N VAL A 30 -9.97 9.85 -5.05
CA VAL A 30 -9.41 9.53 -6.38
C VAL A 30 -8.30 10.53 -6.76
N ALA A 31 -8.58 11.83 -6.64
CA ALA A 31 -7.60 12.87 -6.94
C ALA A 31 -6.37 12.78 -6.02
N GLY A 32 -6.58 12.57 -4.71
CA GLY A 32 -5.50 12.42 -3.73
C GLY A 32 -4.59 11.24 -4.04
N THR A 33 -5.16 10.11 -4.43
CA THR A 33 -4.41 8.92 -4.86
C THR A 33 -3.56 9.20 -6.10
N PHE A 34 -4.15 9.79 -7.15
CA PHE A 34 -3.39 10.12 -8.36
C PHE A 34 -2.30 11.17 -8.09
N ILE A 35 -2.59 12.22 -7.31
CA ILE A 35 -1.59 13.25 -6.95
C ILE A 35 -0.44 12.61 -6.18
N LEU A 36 -0.72 11.71 -5.23
CA LEU A 36 0.30 10.99 -4.48
C LEU A 36 1.19 10.15 -5.41
N THR A 37 0.57 9.33 -6.26
CA THR A 37 1.30 8.48 -7.21
C THR A 37 2.10 9.31 -8.21
N ASP A 38 1.51 10.37 -8.77
CA ASP A 38 2.19 11.29 -9.68
C ASP A 38 3.38 11.98 -8.99
N THR A 39 3.25 12.37 -7.72
CA THR A 39 4.32 13.01 -6.94
C THR A 39 5.47 12.05 -6.69
N ILE A 40 5.18 10.80 -6.30
CA ILE A 40 6.21 9.78 -6.08
C ILE A 40 6.93 9.49 -7.40
N ASN A 41 6.19 9.23 -8.48
CA ASN A 41 6.78 8.97 -9.80
C ASN A 41 7.64 10.15 -10.28
N ALA A 42 7.15 11.39 -10.18
CA ALA A 42 7.91 12.57 -10.57
C ALA A 42 9.20 12.74 -9.75
N THR A 43 9.17 12.39 -8.46
CA THR A 43 10.36 12.41 -7.61
C THR A 43 11.42 11.45 -8.16
N PHE A 44 11.06 10.22 -8.48
CA PHE A 44 11.99 9.24 -9.03
C PHE A 44 12.43 9.59 -10.45
N THR A 45 11.53 10.06 -11.33
CA THR A 45 11.91 10.55 -12.66
C THR A 45 12.94 11.67 -12.58
N ASN A 46 12.74 12.62 -11.67
CA ASN A 46 13.70 13.71 -11.45
C ASN A 46 15.06 13.21 -10.93
N ILE A 47 15.06 12.20 -10.06
CA ILE A 47 16.27 11.56 -9.55
C ILE A 47 17.04 10.88 -10.70
N PHE A 48 16.37 10.04 -11.50
CA PHE A 48 17.03 9.33 -12.59
C PHE A 48 17.49 10.24 -13.72
N SER A 49 16.72 11.26 -14.05
CA SER A 49 17.13 12.26 -15.03
C SER A 49 18.34 13.08 -14.54
N ALA A 50 18.37 13.44 -13.25
CA ALA A 50 19.52 14.14 -12.66
C ALA A 50 20.77 13.24 -12.61
N ALA A 51 20.59 11.94 -12.28
CA ALA A 51 21.68 10.97 -12.26
C ALA A 51 22.39 10.84 -13.62
N ASN A 52 21.65 11.01 -14.70
CA ASN A 52 22.14 10.82 -16.06
C ASN A 52 22.30 12.16 -16.82
N ALA A 53 22.17 13.30 -16.12
CA ALA A 53 22.36 14.62 -16.75
C ALA A 53 23.79 14.76 -17.28
N GLY A 54 23.92 15.09 -18.57
CA GLY A 54 25.22 15.21 -19.24
C GLY A 54 25.92 13.89 -19.57
N VAL A 55 25.38 12.74 -19.13
CA VAL A 55 25.89 11.43 -19.46
C VAL A 55 25.40 11.01 -20.84
N ALA A 56 26.29 10.95 -21.82
CA ALA A 56 25.98 10.48 -23.18
C ALA A 56 25.92 8.93 -23.22
N VAL A 57 26.88 8.27 -22.56
CA VAL A 57 27.00 6.82 -22.55
C VAL A 57 27.39 6.32 -21.16
N THR A 58 26.72 5.26 -20.72
CA THR A 58 27.05 4.48 -19.52
C THR A 58 27.58 3.11 -19.94
N VAL A 59 28.77 2.76 -19.47
CA VAL A 59 29.38 1.44 -19.67
C VAL A 59 29.30 0.63 -18.39
N HIS A 60 28.77 -0.58 -18.47
CA HIS A 60 28.61 -1.49 -17.34
C HIS A 60 28.82 -2.95 -17.79
N GLY A 61 28.96 -3.87 -16.85
CA GLY A 61 28.97 -5.29 -17.19
C GLY A 61 27.57 -5.80 -17.51
N HIS A 62 27.49 -7.05 -17.94
CA HIS A 62 26.17 -7.67 -18.18
C HIS A 62 25.31 -7.69 -16.92
N PRO A 63 23.98 -7.62 -17.05
CA PRO A 63 23.09 -7.72 -15.93
C PRO A 63 23.29 -9.01 -15.14
N ILE A 64 23.28 -8.91 -13.82
CA ILE A 64 23.25 -10.07 -12.93
C ILE A 64 21.81 -10.56 -12.93
N ALA A 65 21.59 -11.75 -13.49
CA ALA A 65 20.23 -12.25 -13.63
C ALA A 65 19.56 -12.39 -12.26
N GLY A 66 18.41 -11.72 -12.10
CA GLY A 66 17.58 -11.73 -10.92
C GLY A 66 18.03 -10.86 -9.76
N GLU A 67 19.11 -10.11 -9.90
CA GLU A 67 19.45 -9.09 -8.93
C GLU A 67 18.97 -7.71 -9.41
N GLU A 68 18.19 -7.06 -8.57
CA GLU A 68 17.78 -5.68 -8.80
C GLU A 68 18.72 -4.69 -8.11
N SER A 69 18.93 -3.55 -8.76
CA SER A 69 19.66 -2.43 -8.17
C SER A 69 18.84 -1.78 -7.06
N ALA A 70 19.48 -1.30 -6.02
CA ALA A 70 18.82 -0.60 -4.92
C ALA A 70 18.11 0.71 -5.33
N ILE A 71 18.42 1.23 -6.51
CA ILE A 71 17.78 2.42 -7.11
C ILE A 71 16.89 2.09 -8.30
N GLY A 72 16.55 0.80 -8.50
CA GLY A 72 15.75 0.31 -9.62
C GLY A 72 16.60 -0.18 -10.82
N GLY A 73 16.01 -1.09 -11.59
CA GLY A 73 16.66 -1.73 -12.73
C GLY A 73 17.53 -2.92 -12.34
N ALA A 74 18.09 -3.60 -13.35
CA ALA A 74 18.97 -4.74 -13.13
C ALA A 74 20.29 -4.30 -12.49
N ARG A 75 20.75 -5.08 -11.51
CA ARG A 75 22.12 -4.92 -10.99
C ARG A 75 23.09 -5.50 -12.01
N ASN A 76 24.11 -4.74 -12.35
CA ASN A 76 25.11 -5.13 -13.34
C ASN A 76 26.39 -5.62 -12.69
N HIS A 77 27.13 -6.50 -13.38
CA HIS A 77 28.49 -6.84 -12.97
C HIS A 77 29.38 -5.60 -12.98
N PRO A 78 30.18 -5.37 -11.94
CA PRO A 78 31.14 -4.26 -11.95
C PRO A 78 32.23 -4.49 -13.01
N VAL A 79 32.73 -3.42 -13.61
CA VAL A 79 33.75 -3.42 -14.64
C VAL A 79 35.13 -3.08 -14.08
N PRO A 80 36.24 -3.65 -14.58
CA PRO A 80 37.58 -3.31 -14.12
C PRO A 80 37.92 -1.81 -14.32
N THR A 81 38.63 -1.20 -13.39
CA THR A 81 39.08 0.20 -13.49
C THR A 81 39.95 0.46 -14.72
N SER A 82 40.68 -0.56 -15.23
CA SER A 82 41.47 -0.46 -16.46
C SER A 82 40.65 -0.14 -17.70
N LEU A 83 39.35 -0.48 -17.71
CA LEU A 83 38.44 -0.22 -18.83
C LEU A 83 38.20 1.30 -19.03
N LEU A 84 38.39 2.12 -18.00
CA LEU A 84 38.25 3.57 -18.07
C LEU A 84 39.23 4.17 -19.09
N ALA A 85 40.47 3.66 -19.15
CA ALA A 85 41.44 4.13 -20.12
C ALA A 85 41.02 3.80 -21.57
N THR A 86 40.44 2.60 -21.79
CA THR A 86 39.90 2.20 -23.09
C THR A 86 38.76 3.14 -23.52
N VAL A 87 37.80 3.43 -22.62
CA VAL A 87 36.67 4.32 -22.91
C VAL A 87 37.16 5.75 -23.21
N ARG A 88 38.13 6.26 -22.45
CA ARG A 88 38.72 7.58 -22.70
C ARG A 88 39.45 7.70 -24.04
N GLY A 89 39.99 6.57 -24.55
CA GLY A 89 40.67 6.52 -25.85
C GLY A 89 39.72 6.49 -27.05
N VAL A 90 38.41 6.33 -26.87
CA VAL A 90 37.46 6.28 -27.99
C VAL A 90 37.22 7.68 -28.57
N GLY A 91 37.36 7.79 -29.88
CA GLY A 91 37.11 9.07 -30.57
C GLY A 91 35.66 9.54 -30.42
N GLY A 92 35.51 10.79 -29.92
CA GLY A 92 34.20 11.37 -29.63
C GLY A 92 33.83 11.44 -28.13
N VAL A 93 34.62 10.82 -27.27
CA VAL A 93 34.52 10.97 -25.80
C VAL A 93 35.14 12.33 -25.42
N LYS A 94 34.35 13.21 -24.75
CA LYS A 94 34.85 14.47 -24.18
C LYS A 94 35.53 14.18 -22.85
N ASN A 95 34.85 13.45 -21.98
CA ASN A 95 35.34 13.04 -20.67
C ASN A 95 34.75 11.69 -20.28
N ALA A 96 35.44 10.90 -19.45
CA ALA A 96 34.93 9.68 -18.87
C ALA A 96 35.43 9.50 -17.43
N VAL A 97 34.53 9.09 -16.52
CA VAL A 97 34.80 8.90 -15.10
C VAL A 97 34.24 7.56 -14.61
N GLY A 98 34.94 6.95 -13.65
CA GLY A 98 34.45 5.78 -12.95
C GLY A 98 33.39 6.17 -11.93
N ASN A 99 32.33 5.38 -11.83
CA ASN A 99 31.26 5.57 -10.86
C ASN A 99 31.18 4.37 -9.93
N ILE A 100 31.24 4.65 -8.64
CA ILE A 100 30.99 3.70 -7.54
C ILE A 100 29.78 4.20 -6.81
N PHE A 101 28.71 3.39 -6.74
CA PHE A 101 27.47 3.74 -6.06
C PHE A 101 26.90 2.49 -5.39
N ARG A 102 27.03 2.38 -4.08
CA ARG A 102 26.70 1.15 -3.33
C ARG A 102 25.95 1.43 -2.04
N ASN A 103 25.12 0.47 -1.63
CA ASN A 103 24.55 0.45 -0.29
C ASN A 103 25.64 0.18 0.76
N GLY A 104 25.42 0.71 1.98
CA GLY A 104 26.19 0.31 3.14
C GLY A 104 27.17 1.34 3.69
N ALA A 105 26.98 2.63 3.39
CA ALA A 105 27.64 3.71 4.12
C ALA A 105 26.61 4.37 5.04
N THR A 106 26.60 3.97 6.31
CA THR A 106 25.60 4.40 7.28
C THR A 106 26.19 5.40 8.26
N LEU A 107 25.66 6.60 8.30
CA LEU A 107 26.02 7.62 9.27
C LEU A 107 25.49 7.29 10.66
N ILE A 108 26.30 7.52 11.69
CA ILE A 108 25.88 7.36 13.10
C ILE A 108 25.79 8.75 13.73
N GLY A 109 24.66 9.05 14.33
CA GLY A 109 24.42 10.31 15.01
C GLY A 109 25.15 10.41 16.35
N SER A 110 25.21 11.61 16.89
CA SER A 110 25.81 11.87 18.22
C SER A 110 25.11 11.11 19.37
N ASP A 111 23.89 10.62 19.12
CA ASP A 111 23.14 9.76 20.05
C ASP A 111 23.47 8.26 19.89
N GLY A 112 24.45 7.91 19.07
CA GLY A 112 24.86 6.54 18.77
C GLY A 112 23.85 5.77 17.88
N LYS A 113 22.85 6.45 17.34
CA LYS A 113 21.85 5.80 16.45
C LYS A 113 22.16 6.05 15.00
N GLN A 114 21.73 5.11 14.19
CA GLN A 114 21.79 5.23 12.74
C GLN A 114 21.01 6.44 12.24
N ILE A 115 21.65 7.26 11.42
CA ILE A 115 21.02 8.32 10.64
C ILE A 115 20.48 7.70 9.35
N GLY A 116 19.19 7.87 9.11
CA GLY A 116 18.46 7.16 8.05
C GLY A 116 17.79 5.89 8.57
N GLY A 117 17.55 4.91 7.74
CA GLY A 117 17.15 3.56 8.18
C GLY A 117 15.66 3.32 8.44
N ASN A 118 14.80 4.33 8.41
CA ASN A 118 13.34 4.17 8.51
C ASN A 118 12.72 3.72 7.17
N GLY A 119 13.32 2.70 6.53
CA GLY A 119 12.89 2.16 5.25
C GLY A 119 13.60 2.74 4.03
N ALA A 120 14.34 3.85 4.16
CA ALA A 120 15.16 4.40 3.08
C ALA A 120 16.63 3.91 3.22
N PRO A 121 17.29 3.54 2.09
CA PRO A 121 18.66 3.03 2.11
C PRO A 121 19.69 4.12 2.41
N SER A 122 20.90 3.69 2.85
CA SER A 122 22.07 4.56 2.99
C SER A 122 23.10 4.18 1.93
N PHE A 123 23.46 5.14 1.07
CA PHE A 123 24.39 4.97 -0.04
C PHE A 123 25.73 5.62 0.23
N GLY A 124 26.79 4.94 -0.20
CA GLY A 124 28.10 5.53 -0.39
C GLY A 124 28.43 5.63 -1.86
N ALA A 125 29.06 6.74 -2.28
CA ALA A 125 29.51 6.93 -3.65
C ALA A 125 30.84 7.70 -3.70
N ASN A 126 31.50 7.67 -4.87
CA ASN A 126 32.62 8.54 -5.11
C ASN A 126 32.16 9.94 -5.59
N TRP A 127 32.85 10.98 -5.19
CA TRP A 127 32.68 12.30 -5.73
C TRP A 127 33.12 12.35 -7.20
N ILE A 128 32.28 12.85 -8.07
CA ILE A 128 32.60 13.05 -9.49
C ILE A 128 32.97 14.54 -9.70
N PRO A 129 34.23 14.83 -10.00
CA PRO A 129 34.69 16.23 -10.09
C PRO A 129 34.25 16.97 -11.35
N ASP A 130 33.85 16.25 -12.38
CA ASP A 130 33.36 16.83 -13.64
C ASP A 130 31.93 17.31 -13.53
N SER A 131 31.74 18.63 -13.57
CA SER A 131 30.43 19.27 -13.45
C SER A 131 29.46 18.93 -14.59
N ASP A 132 29.94 18.47 -15.72
CA ASP A 132 29.11 18.14 -16.89
C ASP A 132 28.41 16.77 -16.71
N ILE A 133 29.03 15.87 -15.96
CA ILE A 133 28.55 14.49 -15.75
C ILE A 133 28.06 14.28 -14.32
N SER A 134 28.53 15.09 -13.36
CA SER A 134 28.24 14.91 -11.95
C SER A 134 26.80 15.22 -11.62
N PRO A 135 26.05 14.28 -11.00
CA PRO A 135 24.73 14.58 -10.45
C PRO A 135 24.78 15.38 -9.14
N TYR A 136 25.98 15.54 -8.56
CA TYR A 136 26.19 16.16 -7.25
C TYR A 136 26.57 17.62 -7.38
N HIS A 137 25.85 18.50 -6.68
CA HIS A 137 26.08 19.94 -6.67
C HIS A 137 26.22 20.44 -5.24
N LEU A 138 27.41 21.05 -4.93
CA LEU A 138 27.63 21.60 -3.60
C LEU A 138 26.62 22.72 -3.28
N ARG A 139 26.07 22.63 -2.08
CA ARG A 139 25.25 23.68 -1.45
C ARG A 139 26.10 24.54 -0.50
N SER A 140 27.06 23.91 0.20
CA SER A 140 28.00 24.58 1.08
C SER A 140 29.28 23.77 1.24
N GLY A 141 30.37 24.40 1.66
CA GLY A 141 31.63 23.73 1.87
C GLY A 141 32.41 23.45 0.58
N SER A 142 33.18 22.39 0.56
CA SER A 142 34.08 22.00 -0.54
C SER A 142 33.96 20.49 -0.83
N ALA A 143 34.37 20.09 -2.04
CA ALA A 143 34.49 18.69 -2.43
C ALA A 143 35.55 17.97 -1.57
N PRO A 144 35.41 16.65 -1.38
CA PRO A 144 36.35 15.86 -0.60
C PRO A 144 37.70 15.78 -1.34
N GLN A 145 38.80 16.06 -0.65
CA GLN A 145 40.14 16.07 -1.23
C GLN A 145 41.08 15.05 -0.55
N HIS A 146 40.86 14.77 0.72
CA HIS A 146 41.69 13.86 1.52
C HIS A 146 40.92 12.56 1.87
N PRO A 147 41.61 11.49 2.23
CA PRO A 147 40.98 10.22 2.58
C PRO A 147 39.98 10.27 3.75
N GLY A 148 40.11 11.26 4.63
CA GLY A 148 39.22 11.48 5.79
C GLY A 148 38.07 12.46 5.49
N ASP A 149 37.95 12.98 4.27
CA ASP A 149 36.94 13.94 3.89
C ASP A 149 35.66 13.25 3.40
N VAL A 150 34.51 13.86 3.71
CA VAL A 150 33.22 13.40 3.21
C VAL A 150 32.29 14.55 2.90
N VAL A 151 31.46 14.34 1.89
CA VAL A 151 30.32 15.22 1.58
C VAL A 151 29.04 14.49 1.83
N VAL A 152 28.10 15.12 2.53
CA VAL A 152 26.80 14.53 2.91
C VAL A 152 25.69 15.22 2.14
N ASP A 153 24.61 14.50 1.83
CA ASP A 153 23.45 15.08 1.17
C ASP A 153 22.76 16.15 2.04
N ALA A 154 22.22 17.18 1.39
CA ALA A 154 21.66 18.36 2.05
C ALA A 154 20.38 18.03 2.85
N GLY A 155 19.59 17.06 2.40
CA GLY A 155 18.39 16.62 3.11
C GLY A 155 18.73 15.96 4.45
N THR A 156 19.71 15.05 4.46
CA THR A 156 20.21 14.41 5.67
C THR A 156 20.86 15.43 6.61
N ALA A 157 21.71 16.31 6.06
CA ALA A 157 22.36 17.35 6.84
C ALA A 157 21.35 18.28 7.54
N THR A 158 20.34 18.73 6.82
CA THR A 158 19.27 19.59 7.39
C THR A 158 18.46 18.89 8.46
N LYS A 159 18.06 17.62 8.21
CA LYS A 159 17.21 16.86 9.13
C LYS A 159 17.92 16.50 10.45
N HIS A 160 19.21 16.24 10.38
CA HIS A 160 20.01 15.80 11.53
C HIS A 160 20.96 16.89 12.05
N HIS A 161 20.80 18.12 11.56
CA HIS A 161 21.60 19.30 11.98
C HIS A 161 23.10 19.14 11.82
N LEU A 162 23.54 18.43 10.75
CA LEU A 162 24.95 18.23 10.46
C LEU A 162 25.56 19.47 9.81
N SER A 163 26.82 19.78 10.18
CA SER A 163 27.49 20.99 9.72
C SER A 163 28.85 20.69 9.10
N VAL A 164 29.30 21.56 8.17
CA VAL A 164 30.66 21.50 7.60
C VAL A 164 31.66 21.70 8.72
N GLY A 165 32.68 20.83 8.77
CA GLY A 165 33.72 20.79 9.82
C GLY A 165 33.44 19.81 10.92
N GLU A 166 32.26 19.21 10.98
CA GLU A 166 31.88 18.21 11.99
C GLU A 166 32.51 16.85 11.65
N SER A 167 32.95 16.12 12.68
CA SER A 167 33.42 14.74 12.54
C SER A 167 32.26 13.79 12.79
N ILE A 168 32.03 12.88 11.84
CA ILE A 168 30.92 11.93 11.90
C ILE A 168 31.43 10.49 11.72
N PRO A 169 31.00 9.54 12.56
CA PRO A 169 31.29 8.12 12.35
C PRO A 169 30.41 7.55 11.24
N ILE A 170 31.02 6.76 10.36
CA ILE A 170 30.37 6.07 9.26
C ILE A 170 30.67 4.60 9.40
N VAL A 171 29.62 3.80 9.43
CA VAL A 171 29.73 2.32 9.46
C VAL A 171 29.50 1.79 8.06
N PHE A 172 30.43 1.01 7.57
CA PHE A 172 30.39 0.38 6.26
C PHE A 172 29.78 -1.03 6.31
N ALA A 173 29.41 -1.55 5.15
CA ALA A 173 28.79 -2.87 5.02
C ALA A 173 29.62 -4.01 5.63
N GLY A 174 30.95 -3.82 5.85
CA GLY A 174 31.82 -4.75 6.59
C GLY A 174 31.73 -4.64 8.12
N GLY A 175 30.88 -3.76 8.66
CA GLY A 175 30.79 -3.51 10.12
C GLY A 175 31.93 -2.65 10.67
N VAL A 176 32.81 -2.13 9.81
CA VAL A 176 33.93 -1.26 10.21
C VAL A 176 33.40 0.15 10.35
N GLU A 177 33.64 0.75 11.51
CA GLU A 177 33.39 2.17 11.78
C GLU A 177 34.64 2.99 11.52
N GLU A 178 34.50 4.04 10.74
CA GLU A 178 35.57 5.02 10.52
C GLU A 178 35.01 6.44 10.71
N HIS A 179 35.85 7.34 11.22
CA HIS A 179 35.50 8.76 11.41
C HIS A 179 35.91 9.59 10.19
N PHE A 180 34.98 10.40 9.70
CA PHE A 180 35.19 11.32 8.59
C PHE A 180 34.84 12.75 8.98
N THR A 181 35.49 13.73 8.34
CA THR A 181 35.14 15.14 8.50
C THR A 181 34.23 15.56 7.37
N ILE A 182 33.09 16.15 7.68
CA ILE A 182 32.17 16.72 6.71
C ILE A 182 32.81 17.97 6.10
N THR A 183 33.31 17.90 4.87
CA THR A 183 33.92 19.04 4.16
C THR A 183 32.92 19.81 3.32
N GLY A 184 31.80 19.18 2.97
CA GLY A 184 30.75 19.81 2.17
C GLY A 184 29.38 19.17 2.35
N ILE A 185 28.39 19.92 1.92
CA ILE A 185 27.00 19.49 1.83
C ILE A 185 26.57 19.62 0.38
N ALA A 186 26.02 18.57 -0.22
CA ALA A 186 25.64 18.54 -1.63
C ALA A 186 24.17 18.14 -1.84
N GLY A 187 23.60 18.68 -2.91
CA GLY A 187 22.32 18.22 -3.45
C GLY A 187 22.51 17.26 -4.63
N TYR A 188 21.46 16.59 -5.02
CA TYR A 188 21.39 15.67 -6.15
C TYR A 188 20.57 16.31 -7.28
N GLY A 189 21.21 16.77 -8.32
CA GLY A 189 20.58 17.63 -9.31
C GLY A 189 19.99 18.89 -8.67
N THR A 190 18.68 19.11 -8.87
CA THR A 190 17.93 20.20 -8.24
C THR A 190 17.36 19.85 -6.87
N SER A 191 17.41 18.57 -6.46
CA SER A 191 16.87 18.07 -5.20
C SER A 191 17.93 18.04 -4.11
N ASP A 192 17.52 18.30 -2.88
CA ASP A 192 18.39 18.21 -1.69
C ASP A 192 18.37 16.83 -1.04
N ASN A 193 17.48 15.94 -1.51
CA ASN A 193 17.30 14.60 -0.95
C ASN A 193 16.96 13.58 -2.05
N LEU A 194 17.47 12.35 -1.91
CA LEU A 194 17.19 11.22 -2.80
C LEU A 194 16.06 10.37 -2.22
N ALA A 195 14.81 10.85 -2.30
CA ALA A 195 13.61 10.15 -1.81
C ALA A 195 13.70 9.62 -0.36
N GLY A 196 14.41 10.34 0.52
CA GLY A 196 14.62 9.97 1.91
C GLY A 196 15.88 9.13 2.17
N ALA A 197 16.58 8.70 1.13
CA ALA A 197 17.87 8.01 1.27
C ALA A 197 18.97 8.97 1.75
N THR A 198 19.91 8.42 2.49
CA THR A 198 21.15 9.13 2.89
C THR A 198 22.24 8.85 1.87
N ILE A 199 22.93 9.87 1.40
CA ILE A 199 24.09 9.74 0.49
C ILE A 199 25.33 10.34 1.11
N VAL A 200 26.39 9.57 1.06
CA VAL A 200 27.72 9.96 1.54
C VAL A 200 28.72 9.85 0.40
N LEU A 201 29.42 10.94 0.10
CA LEU A 201 30.33 11.03 -1.04
C LEU A 201 31.77 11.14 -0.57
N PHE A 202 32.62 10.27 -1.08
CA PHE A 202 34.03 10.13 -0.73
C PHE A 202 34.92 10.52 -1.91
N THR A 203 36.22 10.67 -1.66
CA THR A 203 37.20 10.64 -2.76
C THR A 203 37.13 9.28 -3.48
N GLU A 204 37.49 9.20 -4.76
CA GLU A 204 37.47 7.95 -5.51
C GLU A 204 38.27 6.83 -4.82
N ALA A 205 39.50 7.14 -4.36
CA ALA A 205 40.34 6.17 -3.64
C ALA A 205 39.75 5.71 -2.32
N THR A 206 39.06 6.60 -1.58
CA THR A 206 38.36 6.23 -0.34
C THR A 206 37.15 5.36 -0.67
N ALA A 207 36.33 5.73 -1.66
CA ALA A 207 35.18 4.96 -2.11
C ALA A 207 35.58 3.55 -2.54
N GLU A 208 36.64 3.39 -3.33
CA GLU A 208 37.18 2.08 -3.71
C GLU A 208 37.54 1.21 -2.49
N ARG A 209 38.12 1.82 -1.47
CA ARG A 209 38.55 1.14 -0.24
C ARG A 209 37.38 0.75 0.64
N VAL A 210 36.52 1.72 0.99
CA VAL A 210 35.48 1.54 2.01
C VAL A 210 34.19 0.91 1.48
N LEU A 211 33.91 1.06 0.18
CA LEU A 211 32.74 0.49 -0.49
C LEU A 211 33.06 -0.83 -1.23
N GLU A 212 34.23 -1.44 -0.95
CA GLU A 212 34.66 -2.70 -1.57
C GLU A 212 34.74 -2.65 -3.11
N GLY A 213 35.05 -1.47 -3.65
CA GLY A 213 35.20 -1.23 -5.07
C GLY A 213 36.53 -1.64 -5.67
N GLN A 214 37.44 -2.27 -4.91
CA GLN A 214 38.85 -2.54 -5.24
C GLN A 214 39.06 -2.93 -6.71
N GLY A 215 39.63 -2.00 -7.50
CA GLY A 215 39.93 -2.23 -8.89
C GLY A 215 38.72 -2.37 -9.82
N LYS A 216 37.51 -1.98 -9.39
CA LYS A 216 36.27 -2.08 -10.16
C LYS A 216 35.38 -0.89 -9.96
N TYR A 217 34.74 -0.44 -11.03
CA TYR A 217 33.62 0.51 -11.02
C TYR A 217 32.31 -0.21 -11.21
N ASP A 218 31.24 0.31 -10.65
CA ASP A 218 29.89 -0.18 -10.91
C ASP A 218 29.43 0.20 -12.32
N SER A 219 29.91 1.39 -12.80
CA SER A 219 29.77 1.84 -14.19
C SER A 219 30.84 2.86 -14.56
N ILE A 220 31.02 3.09 -15.86
CA ILE A 220 31.84 4.21 -16.36
C ILE A 220 30.88 5.16 -17.09
N LEU A 221 30.89 6.43 -16.70
CA LEU A 221 30.06 7.48 -17.26
C LEU A 221 30.90 8.27 -18.26
N ALA A 222 30.37 8.50 -19.46
CA ALA A 222 31.07 9.23 -20.52
C ALA A 222 30.21 10.36 -21.09
N SER A 223 30.80 11.54 -21.34
CA SER A 223 30.19 12.64 -22.08
C SER A 223 30.67 12.67 -23.52
N SER A 224 29.84 13.20 -24.43
CA SER A 224 30.13 13.32 -25.85
C SER A 224 30.81 14.62 -26.18
N GLN A 225 31.71 14.62 -27.17
CA GLN A 225 32.25 15.85 -27.78
C GLN A 225 31.16 16.54 -28.60
N SER A 226 31.26 17.87 -28.73
CA SER A 226 30.33 18.65 -29.54
C SER A 226 30.24 18.09 -30.97
N GLY A 227 29.02 17.84 -31.45
CA GLY A 227 28.76 17.28 -32.77
C GLY A 227 28.73 15.76 -32.86
N VAL A 228 28.97 15.03 -31.75
CA VAL A 228 28.79 13.55 -31.68
C VAL A 228 27.49 13.24 -30.95
N THR A 229 26.62 12.51 -31.60
CA THR A 229 25.37 12.07 -30.95
C THR A 229 25.63 10.92 -30.00
N ASP A 230 24.83 10.80 -28.93
CA ASP A 230 24.97 9.75 -27.90
C ASP A 230 24.90 8.35 -28.49
N LEU A 231 24.03 8.13 -29.49
CA LEU A 231 23.95 6.86 -30.20
C LEU A 231 25.25 6.52 -30.94
N ASN A 232 25.82 7.48 -31.69
CA ASN A 232 27.10 7.28 -32.38
C ASN A 232 28.25 7.02 -31.41
N LEU A 233 28.25 7.74 -30.26
CA LEU A 233 29.26 7.52 -29.23
C LEU A 233 29.11 6.14 -28.61
N ARG A 234 27.87 5.71 -28.28
CA ARG A 234 27.58 4.38 -27.77
C ARG A 234 28.12 3.30 -28.70
N ASP A 235 27.86 3.40 -30.01
CA ASP A 235 28.27 2.36 -30.98
C ASP A 235 29.79 2.30 -31.10
N ARG A 236 30.51 3.44 -31.06
CA ARG A 236 31.97 3.50 -31.04
C ARG A 236 32.57 2.88 -29.78
N ILE A 237 31.98 3.21 -28.60
CA ILE A 237 32.41 2.64 -27.34
C ILE A 237 32.13 1.13 -27.34
N ALA A 238 30.94 0.69 -27.74
CA ALA A 238 30.55 -0.72 -27.79
C ALA A 238 31.50 -1.55 -28.66
N ALA A 239 31.96 -1.00 -29.79
CA ALA A 239 32.93 -1.65 -30.66
C ALA A 239 34.33 -1.81 -30.01
N ALA A 240 34.67 -0.99 -29.03
CA ALA A 240 35.95 -1.04 -28.32
C ALA A 240 35.88 -1.86 -27.01
N LEU A 241 34.66 -2.26 -26.56
CA LEU A 241 34.47 -2.97 -25.31
C LEU A 241 34.77 -4.48 -25.47
N PRO A 242 35.31 -5.12 -24.42
CA PRO A 242 35.38 -6.57 -24.34
C PRO A 242 33.99 -7.18 -24.14
N GLY A 243 33.82 -8.46 -24.51
CA GLY A 243 32.52 -9.13 -24.53
C GLY A 243 31.81 -9.32 -23.18
N TYR A 244 32.39 -8.92 -22.06
CA TYR A 244 31.77 -8.93 -20.74
C TYR A 244 31.15 -7.57 -20.33
N ALA A 245 31.34 -6.53 -21.14
CA ALA A 245 30.87 -5.17 -20.89
C ALA A 245 30.01 -4.70 -22.06
N GLU A 246 29.01 -3.88 -21.73
CA GLU A 246 28.11 -3.27 -22.70
C GLU A 246 27.99 -1.77 -22.48
N ALA A 247 27.58 -1.06 -23.54
CA ALA A 247 27.36 0.36 -23.53
C ALA A 247 25.91 0.69 -23.81
N THR A 248 25.32 1.51 -22.97
CA THR A 248 23.96 2.04 -23.13
C THR A 248 24.02 3.57 -23.16
N THR A 249 23.08 4.22 -23.84
CA THR A 249 22.99 5.69 -23.73
C THR A 249 22.50 6.07 -22.33
N GLY A 250 22.95 7.21 -21.81
CA GLY A 250 22.49 7.72 -20.51
C GLY A 250 20.97 7.83 -20.43
N GLN A 251 20.32 8.25 -21.54
CA GLN A 251 18.86 8.32 -21.61
C GLN A 251 18.21 6.92 -21.53
N ALA A 252 18.78 5.90 -22.17
CA ALA A 252 18.25 4.54 -22.09
C ALA A 252 18.43 3.93 -20.69
N ALA A 253 19.58 4.21 -20.04
CA ALA A 253 19.81 3.78 -18.65
C ALA A 253 18.83 4.43 -17.68
N ALA A 254 18.58 5.74 -17.81
CA ALA A 254 17.58 6.46 -17.03
C ALA A 254 16.18 5.88 -17.23
N ALA A 255 15.77 5.66 -18.48
CA ALA A 255 14.45 5.11 -18.80
C ALA A 255 14.25 3.68 -18.25
N ALA A 256 15.29 2.84 -18.30
CA ALA A 256 15.22 1.48 -17.74
C ALA A 256 15.06 1.50 -16.21
N ALA A 257 15.79 2.37 -15.50
CA ALA A 257 15.67 2.53 -14.06
C ALA A 257 14.30 3.10 -13.65
N GLU A 258 13.80 4.09 -14.42
CA GLU A 258 12.47 4.68 -14.23
C GLU A 258 11.38 3.61 -14.39
N GLN A 259 11.42 2.83 -15.47
CA GLN A 259 10.43 1.79 -15.75
C GLN A 259 10.40 0.69 -14.67
N ALA A 260 11.55 0.24 -14.21
CA ALA A 260 11.64 -0.75 -13.13
C ALA A 260 11.08 -0.21 -11.81
N THR A 261 11.42 1.05 -11.48
CA THR A 261 10.91 1.72 -10.27
C THR A 261 9.41 1.99 -10.37
N GLU A 262 8.92 2.44 -11.53
CA GLU A 262 7.49 2.65 -11.77
C GLU A 262 6.70 1.33 -11.62
N ALA A 263 7.22 0.22 -12.12
CA ALA A 263 6.60 -1.10 -11.95
C ALA A 263 6.49 -1.48 -10.47
N THR A 264 7.55 -1.27 -9.70
CA THR A 264 7.59 -1.56 -8.26
C THR A 264 6.61 -0.65 -7.49
N ILE A 265 6.67 0.67 -7.71
CA ILE A 265 5.77 1.64 -7.07
C ILE A 265 4.31 1.35 -7.45
N SER A 266 4.04 1.07 -8.72
CA SER A 266 2.69 0.75 -9.20
C SER A 266 2.14 -0.51 -8.52
N THR A 267 2.96 -1.53 -8.33
CA THR A 267 2.56 -2.79 -7.71
C THR A 267 2.30 -2.64 -6.21
N PHE A 268 3.22 -2.04 -5.47
CA PHE A 268 3.15 -2.00 -4.00
C PHE A 268 2.35 -0.81 -3.44
N ILE A 269 2.29 0.30 -4.16
CA ILE A 269 1.62 1.54 -3.70
C ILE A 269 0.44 1.87 -4.61
N GLY A 270 0.66 1.95 -5.92
CA GLY A 270 -0.34 2.42 -6.89
C GLY A 270 -1.56 1.52 -6.96
N THR A 271 -1.38 0.20 -7.10
CA THR A 271 -2.49 -0.75 -7.20
C THR A 271 -3.37 -0.78 -5.95
N PRO A 272 -2.85 -0.89 -4.70
CA PRO A 272 -3.67 -0.77 -3.51
C PRO A 272 -4.43 0.55 -3.42
N LEU A 273 -3.76 1.68 -3.71
CA LEU A 273 -4.40 3.00 -3.69
C LEU A 273 -5.50 3.13 -4.75
N LEU A 274 -5.30 2.59 -5.95
CA LEU A 274 -6.34 2.55 -6.99
C LEU A 274 -7.55 1.71 -6.58
N VAL A 275 -7.33 0.56 -5.93
CA VAL A 275 -8.41 -0.26 -5.37
C VAL A 275 -9.20 0.54 -4.35
N PHE A 276 -8.54 1.25 -3.43
CA PHE A 276 -9.21 2.12 -2.46
C PHE A 276 -9.94 3.30 -3.12
N ALA A 277 -9.34 3.93 -4.13
CA ALA A 277 -9.97 5.00 -4.89
C ALA A 277 -11.26 4.51 -5.57
N PHE A 278 -11.20 3.32 -6.19
CA PHE A 278 -12.35 2.68 -6.83
C PHE A 278 -13.46 2.35 -5.81
N ILE A 279 -13.12 1.83 -4.65
CA ILE A 279 -14.08 1.55 -3.57
C ILE A 279 -14.73 2.84 -3.06
N SER A 280 -13.94 3.89 -2.83
CA SER A 280 -14.45 5.20 -2.41
C SER A 280 -15.40 5.79 -3.45
N LEU A 281 -15.07 5.66 -4.72
CA LEU A 281 -15.91 6.08 -5.84
C LEU A 281 -17.21 5.25 -5.91
N PHE A 282 -17.13 3.94 -5.66
CA PHE A 282 -18.28 3.04 -5.63
C PHE A 282 -19.24 3.40 -4.48
N VAL A 283 -18.72 3.60 -3.26
CA VAL A 283 -19.51 4.06 -2.10
C VAL A 283 -20.12 5.43 -2.38
N GLY A 284 -19.32 6.36 -2.93
CA GLY A 284 -19.78 7.68 -3.35
C GLY A 284 -20.91 7.61 -4.38
N SER A 285 -20.77 6.75 -5.40
CA SER A 285 -21.80 6.52 -6.43
C SER A 285 -23.11 6.04 -5.82
N PHE A 286 -23.04 5.13 -4.86
CA PHE A 286 -24.21 4.63 -4.14
C PHE A 286 -24.93 5.75 -3.39
N LEU A 287 -24.16 6.64 -2.77
CA LEU A 287 -24.67 7.82 -2.07
C LEU A 287 -25.33 8.79 -3.05
N ILE A 288 -24.72 9.04 -4.22
CA ILE A 288 -25.24 9.91 -5.26
C ILE A 288 -26.55 9.34 -5.82
N ILE A 289 -26.59 8.05 -6.14
CA ILE A 289 -27.82 7.36 -6.61
C ILE A 289 -28.95 7.54 -5.59
N ASN A 290 -28.68 7.33 -4.31
CA ASN A 290 -29.67 7.47 -3.24
C ASN A 290 -30.19 8.91 -3.15
N THR A 291 -29.29 9.88 -3.19
CA THR A 291 -29.66 11.30 -3.12
C THR A 291 -30.48 11.75 -4.34
N PHE A 292 -30.09 11.33 -5.56
CA PHE A 292 -30.86 11.63 -6.76
C PHE A 292 -32.21 10.91 -6.80
N ASN A 293 -32.33 9.68 -6.28
CA ASN A 293 -33.61 8.99 -6.15
C ASN A 293 -34.60 9.81 -5.30
N ILE A 294 -34.14 10.34 -4.17
CA ILE A 294 -34.96 11.16 -3.26
C ILE A 294 -35.26 12.51 -3.91
N LEU A 295 -34.25 13.19 -4.50
CA LEU A 295 -34.42 14.49 -5.13
C LEU A 295 -35.46 14.43 -6.27
N VAL A 296 -35.38 13.41 -7.11
CA VAL A 296 -36.30 13.20 -8.22
C VAL A 296 -37.71 12.83 -7.71
N ALA A 297 -37.81 12.00 -6.65
CA ALA A 297 -39.10 11.65 -6.05
C ALA A 297 -39.83 12.89 -5.52
N GLN A 298 -39.12 13.80 -4.86
CA GLN A 298 -39.69 15.05 -4.34
C GLN A 298 -40.15 16.02 -5.42
N ARG A 299 -39.55 15.96 -6.61
CA ARG A 299 -39.89 16.83 -7.76
C ARG A 299 -40.79 16.14 -8.78
N THR A 300 -41.31 14.94 -8.45
CA THR A 300 -42.15 14.18 -9.38
C THR A 300 -43.40 14.97 -9.81
N ARG A 301 -44.02 15.71 -8.87
CA ARG A 301 -45.20 16.55 -9.13
C ARG A 301 -44.85 17.73 -10.05
N GLU A 302 -43.72 18.42 -9.81
CA GLU A 302 -43.23 19.52 -10.67
C GLU A 302 -42.89 19.01 -12.08
N LEU A 303 -42.20 17.88 -12.20
CA LEU A 303 -41.84 17.26 -13.47
C LEU A 303 -43.07 16.73 -14.23
N ALA A 304 -44.08 16.27 -13.52
CA ALA A 304 -45.36 15.87 -14.10
C ALA A 304 -46.16 17.06 -14.62
N LEU A 305 -46.19 18.20 -13.89
CA LEU A 305 -46.79 19.44 -14.35
C LEU A 305 -46.13 19.98 -15.62
N LEU A 306 -44.80 19.98 -15.70
CA LEU A 306 -44.07 20.34 -16.93
C LEU A 306 -44.47 19.47 -18.10
N ARG A 307 -44.69 18.15 -17.88
CA ARG A 307 -45.16 17.23 -18.93
C ARG A 307 -46.63 17.47 -19.30
N ALA A 308 -47.47 17.81 -18.33
CA ALA A 308 -48.87 18.21 -18.61
C ALA A 308 -48.93 19.48 -19.46
N LEU A 309 -47.97 20.40 -19.28
CA LEU A 309 -47.82 21.62 -20.09
C LEU A 309 -47.12 21.38 -21.45
N GLY A 310 -46.85 20.09 -21.83
CA GLY A 310 -46.33 19.74 -23.16
C GLY A 310 -44.82 19.41 -23.19
N ALA A 311 -44.11 19.35 -22.08
CA ALA A 311 -42.69 18.93 -22.10
C ALA A 311 -42.55 17.44 -22.47
N THR A 312 -41.66 17.14 -23.39
CA THR A 312 -41.33 15.75 -23.76
C THR A 312 -40.55 15.01 -22.69
N ARG A 313 -40.63 13.67 -22.68
CA ARG A 313 -39.81 12.81 -21.75
C ARG A 313 -38.32 13.10 -21.88
N ALA A 314 -37.86 13.35 -23.14
CA ALA A 314 -36.45 13.65 -23.39
C ALA A 314 -36.00 15.01 -22.79
N GLN A 315 -36.87 16.01 -22.86
CA GLN A 315 -36.60 17.33 -22.29
C GLN A 315 -36.49 17.27 -20.74
N VAL A 316 -37.38 16.53 -20.09
CA VAL A 316 -37.34 16.30 -18.65
C VAL A 316 -36.07 15.52 -18.25
N MET A 317 -35.76 14.47 -19.00
CA MET A 317 -34.54 13.70 -18.80
C MET A 317 -33.29 14.57 -18.93
N ARG A 318 -33.17 15.33 -20.02
CA ARG A 318 -32.03 16.25 -20.26
C ARG A 318 -31.90 17.29 -19.15
N SER A 319 -33.02 17.82 -18.60
CA SER A 319 -32.98 18.78 -17.49
C SER A 319 -32.33 18.19 -16.24
N VAL A 320 -32.71 16.96 -15.86
CA VAL A 320 -32.14 16.28 -14.70
C VAL A 320 -30.65 15.92 -14.92
N LEU A 321 -30.31 15.48 -16.14
CA LEU A 321 -28.90 15.13 -16.46
C LEU A 321 -28.00 16.36 -16.52
N VAL A 322 -28.49 17.50 -17.01
CA VAL A 322 -27.76 18.79 -17.00
C VAL A 322 -27.53 19.24 -15.54
N GLU A 323 -28.55 19.13 -14.68
CA GLU A 323 -28.40 19.42 -13.25
C GLU A 323 -27.32 18.51 -12.61
N ALA A 324 -27.34 17.21 -12.90
CA ALA A 324 -26.34 16.26 -12.45
C ALA A 324 -24.93 16.59 -12.98
N SER A 325 -24.83 17.01 -14.28
CA SER A 325 -23.55 17.39 -14.87
C SER A 325 -22.94 18.63 -14.21
N ILE A 326 -23.74 19.66 -13.98
CA ILE A 326 -23.28 20.90 -13.31
C ILE A 326 -22.84 20.59 -11.89
N THR A 327 -23.68 19.87 -11.14
CA THR A 327 -23.35 19.48 -9.76
C THR A 327 -22.11 18.59 -9.71
N GLY A 328 -21.99 17.62 -10.63
CA GLY A 328 -20.84 16.73 -10.74
C GLY A 328 -19.57 17.49 -11.07
N PHE A 329 -19.63 18.43 -12.02
CA PHE A 329 -18.49 19.25 -12.40
C PHE A 329 -17.98 20.13 -11.22
N VAL A 330 -18.88 20.91 -10.61
CA VAL A 330 -18.52 21.79 -9.48
C VAL A 330 -17.98 20.97 -8.30
N ALA A 331 -18.64 19.86 -7.97
CA ALA A 331 -18.21 18.98 -6.90
C ALA A 331 -16.86 18.32 -7.21
N SER A 332 -16.58 17.98 -8.47
CA SER A 332 -15.31 17.38 -8.87
C SER A 332 -14.14 18.37 -8.77
N VAL A 333 -14.37 19.64 -9.15
CA VAL A 333 -13.35 20.70 -8.96
C VAL A 333 -13.05 20.89 -7.46
N LEU A 334 -14.08 20.99 -6.62
CA LEU A 334 -13.88 21.09 -5.18
C LEU A 334 -13.27 19.82 -4.58
N GLY A 335 -13.63 18.64 -5.13
CA GLY A 335 -13.06 17.35 -4.78
C GLY A 335 -11.57 17.26 -5.12
N PHE A 336 -11.16 17.80 -6.26
CA PHE A 336 -9.74 17.90 -6.61
C PHE A 336 -8.96 18.76 -5.61
N CYS A 337 -9.49 19.94 -5.23
CA CYS A 337 -8.87 20.76 -4.19
C CYS A 337 -8.77 20.04 -2.83
N ALA A 338 -9.82 19.31 -2.44
CA ALA A 338 -9.77 18.48 -1.24
C ALA A 338 -8.81 17.29 -1.39
N GLY A 339 -8.64 16.76 -2.61
CA GLY A 339 -7.67 15.72 -2.95
C GLY A 339 -6.23 16.15 -2.73
N ILE A 340 -5.90 17.42 -3.01
CA ILE A 340 -4.59 17.99 -2.69
C ILE A 340 -4.29 17.90 -1.19
N LEU A 341 -5.28 18.21 -0.33
CA LEU A 341 -5.12 18.10 1.12
C LEU A 341 -4.94 16.65 1.58
N ILE A 342 -5.67 15.70 0.97
CA ILE A 342 -5.51 14.26 1.26
C ILE A 342 -4.11 13.80 0.83
N ALA A 343 -3.65 14.17 -0.36
CA ALA A 343 -2.32 13.84 -0.84
C ALA A 343 -1.22 14.39 0.08
N SER A 344 -1.35 15.65 0.53
CA SER A 344 -0.41 16.26 1.50
C SER A 344 -0.38 15.49 2.82
N LEU A 345 -1.54 15.09 3.33
CA LEU A 345 -1.65 14.31 4.56
C LEU A 345 -1.02 12.92 4.40
N LEU A 346 -1.29 12.23 3.30
CA LEU A 346 -0.70 10.92 3.03
C LEU A 346 0.82 11.03 2.89
N LEU A 347 1.32 12.03 2.17
CA LEU A 347 2.77 12.27 2.03
C LEU A 347 3.44 12.53 3.39
N SER A 348 2.78 13.24 4.31
CA SER A 348 3.32 13.47 5.65
C SER A 348 3.48 12.19 6.47
N LEU A 349 2.68 11.15 6.19
CA LEU A 349 2.79 9.83 6.82
C LEU A 349 3.98 9.02 6.26
N PHE A 350 4.41 9.30 5.03
CA PHE A 350 5.60 8.68 4.43
C PHE A 350 6.92 9.34 4.86
N GLY A 351 6.88 10.35 5.71
CA GLY A 351 8.07 11.03 6.23
C GLY A 351 8.78 11.91 5.20
N SER A 352 10.12 11.98 5.27
CA SER A 352 10.92 12.88 4.44
C SER A 352 11.01 12.54 2.95
N ALA A 353 10.36 11.48 2.49
CA ALA A 353 10.37 11.08 1.07
C ALA A 353 9.72 12.12 0.12
N ALA A 354 9.07 13.16 0.66
CA ALA A 354 8.30 14.13 -0.10
C ALA A 354 8.82 15.57 0.03
N SER A 355 10.12 15.76 0.15
CA SER A 355 10.73 17.09 0.27
C SER A 355 10.62 17.98 -0.98
N SER A 356 10.27 17.42 -2.14
CA SER A 356 10.18 18.10 -3.43
C SER A 356 8.86 18.83 -3.73
N GLY A 357 7.90 18.82 -2.78
CA GLY A 357 6.58 19.41 -3.00
C GLY A 357 5.62 18.51 -3.79
N LEU A 358 4.34 18.94 -3.88
CA LEU A 358 3.32 18.20 -4.60
C LEU A 358 3.41 18.41 -6.11
N THR A 359 3.43 17.35 -6.88
CA THR A 359 3.36 17.40 -8.34
C THR A 359 1.90 17.36 -8.80
N LEU A 360 1.42 18.47 -9.34
CA LEU A 360 0.06 18.60 -9.84
C LEU A 360 0.06 18.53 -11.38
N LEU A 361 -0.24 17.35 -11.92
CA LEU A 361 -0.31 17.19 -13.37
C LEU A 361 -1.68 17.60 -13.91
N PRO A 362 -1.76 18.31 -15.05
CA PRO A 362 -3.03 18.66 -15.70
C PRO A 362 -3.91 17.43 -15.99
N ARG A 363 -3.29 16.29 -16.33
CA ARG A 363 -4.00 15.02 -16.57
C ARG A 363 -4.82 14.60 -15.35
N THR A 364 -4.28 14.72 -14.15
CA THR A 364 -4.92 14.32 -12.90
C THR A 364 -6.15 15.15 -12.61
N PHE A 365 -6.07 16.48 -12.85
CA PHE A 365 -7.23 17.37 -12.77
C PHE A 365 -8.32 16.96 -13.78
N VAL A 366 -7.96 16.76 -15.03
CA VAL A 366 -8.89 16.38 -16.10
C VAL A 366 -9.56 15.03 -15.79
N VAL A 367 -8.79 14.01 -15.37
CA VAL A 367 -9.30 12.70 -15.01
C VAL A 367 -10.26 12.80 -13.81
N ALA A 368 -9.89 13.51 -12.74
CA ALA A 368 -10.73 13.67 -11.58
C ALA A 368 -12.08 14.34 -11.92
N VAL A 369 -12.05 15.39 -12.75
CA VAL A 369 -13.26 16.11 -13.18
C VAL A 369 -14.14 15.25 -14.11
N ILE A 370 -13.53 14.54 -15.06
CA ILE A 370 -14.27 13.66 -15.98
C ILE A 370 -14.89 12.50 -15.20
N VAL A 371 -14.14 11.78 -14.39
CA VAL A 371 -14.60 10.63 -13.60
C VAL A 371 -15.73 11.05 -12.68
N GLY A 372 -15.57 12.10 -11.90
CA GLY A 372 -16.59 12.54 -10.94
C GLY A 372 -17.87 13.05 -11.65
N THR A 373 -17.72 13.75 -12.79
CA THR A 373 -18.88 14.20 -13.58
C THR A 373 -19.61 13.02 -14.22
N ILE A 374 -18.89 12.08 -14.86
CA ILE A 374 -19.47 10.89 -15.50
C ILE A 374 -20.19 10.03 -14.47
N VAL A 375 -19.56 9.75 -13.34
CA VAL A 375 -20.15 8.94 -12.25
C VAL A 375 -21.43 9.60 -11.74
N THR A 376 -21.44 10.92 -11.55
CA THR A 376 -22.62 11.66 -11.11
C THR A 376 -23.75 11.58 -12.13
N VAL A 377 -23.45 11.74 -13.41
CA VAL A 377 -24.43 11.63 -14.50
C VAL A 377 -24.99 10.21 -14.63
N LEU A 378 -24.12 9.20 -14.56
CA LEU A 378 -24.54 7.79 -14.60
C LEU A 378 -25.43 7.44 -13.41
N ALA A 379 -25.05 7.89 -12.19
CA ALA A 379 -25.82 7.70 -10.98
C ALA A 379 -27.22 8.37 -11.04
N ALA A 380 -27.32 9.53 -11.69
CA ALA A 380 -28.57 10.26 -11.88
C ALA A 380 -29.46 9.66 -13.00
N THR A 381 -28.91 8.86 -13.90
CA THR A 381 -29.64 8.33 -15.08
C THR A 381 -30.80 7.41 -14.69
N LEU A 382 -30.62 6.49 -13.74
CA LEU A 382 -31.66 5.57 -13.29
C LEU A 382 -32.83 6.31 -12.61
N PRO A 383 -32.61 7.24 -11.65
CA PRO A 383 -33.67 8.06 -11.07
C PRO A 383 -34.40 8.88 -12.13
N ALA A 384 -33.66 9.53 -13.03
CA ALA A 384 -34.25 10.36 -14.09
C ALA A 384 -35.15 9.54 -15.05
N ARG A 385 -34.72 8.33 -15.42
CA ARG A 385 -35.55 7.41 -16.22
C ARG A 385 -36.85 7.02 -15.51
N ARG A 386 -36.79 6.78 -14.21
CA ARG A 386 -38.01 6.45 -13.42
C ARG A 386 -38.98 7.60 -13.37
N ALA A 387 -38.50 8.83 -13.11
CA ALA A 387 -39.36 10.03 -13.09
C ALA A 387 -40.08 10.26 -14.41
N THR A 388 -39.40 10.05 -15.54
CA THR A 388 -40.01 10.26 -16.87
C THR A 388 -41.02 9.20 -17.29
N ARG A 389 -41.10 8.05 -16.60
CA ARG A 389 -42.06 6.96 -16.87
C ARG A 389 -43.40 7.14 -16.16
N ILE A 390 -43.49 7.92 -15.10
CA ILE A 390 -44.73 8.18 -14.36
C ILE A 390 -45.64 9.04 -15.24
N SER A 391 -46.92 8.67 -15.33
CA SER A 391 -47.90 9.46 -16.11
C SER A 391 -48.24 10.75 -15.36
N PRO A 392 -48.48 11.89 -16.04
CA PRO A 392 -48.85 13.15 -15.39
C PRO A 392 -50.11 13.02 -14.52
N VAL A 393 -51.10 12.25 -14.97
CA VAL A 393 -52.35 12.02 -14.21
C VAL A 393 -52.09 11.22 -12.92
N ALA A 394 -51.26 10.19 -12.98
CA ALA A 394 -50.93 9.38 -11.82
C ALA A 394 -50.08 10.14 -10.77
N ALA A 395 -49.26 11.09 -11.23
CA ALA A 395 -48.43 11.94 -10.36
C ALA A 395 -49.24 13.06 -9.65
N LEU A 396 -50.40 13.41 -10.19
CA LEU A 396 -51.32 14.41 -9.61
C LEU A 396 -52.39 13.73 -8.69
N ALA A 397 -52.61 12.40 -8.86
CA ALA A 397 -53.49 11.64 -7.99
C ALA A 397 -52.75 11.29 -6.68
N GLU A 398 -53.32 11.62 -5.48
CA GLU A 398 -52.67 11.43 -4.17
C GLU A 398 -52.44 9.98 -3.76
N ALA A 399 -52.91 9.01 -4.54
CA ALA A 399 -52.85 7.59 -4.23
C ALA A 399 -52.00 6.83 -5.27
N LEU A 400 -50.68 6.92 -5.18
CA LEU A 400 -49.82 5.88 -5.72
C LEU A 400 -49.71 4.75 -4.65
N PRO A 401 -50.27 3.55 -4.89
CA PRO A 401 -50.13 2.44 -3.97
C PRO A 401 -48.65 2.08 -3.89
N GLU A 402 -48.06 2.26 -2.72
CA GLU A 402 -46.73 1.68 -2.43
C GLU A 402 -46.85 0.16 -2.57
N THR A 403 -46.31 -0.38 -3.64
CA THR A 403 -46.20 -1.84 -3.78
C THR A 403 -45.36 -2.41 -2.63
N GLN A 404 -46.01 -3.03 -1.67
CA GLN A 404 -45.42 -3.53 -0.42
C GLN A 404 -44.50 -4.75 -0.57
N GLY A 405 -44.12 -5.19 -1.78
CA GLY A 405 -43.30 -6.36 -2.01
C GLY A 405 -42.04 -6.10 -2.82
N LEU A 406 -41.00 -6.90 -2.58
CA LEU A 406 -39.84 -6.93 -3.47
C LEU A 406 -40.21 -7.71 -4.72
N PRO A 407 -40.03 -7.14 -5.94
CA PRO A 407 -40.32 -7.88 -7.17
C PRO A 407 -39.40 -9.10 -7.26
N ARG A 408 -39.96 -10.25 -7.53
CA ARG A 408 -39.24 -11.55 -7.63
C ARG A 408 -38.03 -11.46 -8.55
N ARG A 409 -38.12 -10.64 -9.61
CA ARG A 409 -37.01 -10.36 -10.54
C ARG A 409 -35.80 -9.72 -9.82
N ARG A 410 -35.99 -8.85 -8.83
CA ARG A 410 -34.91 -8.22 -8.08
C ARG A 410 -34.20 -9.20 -7.18
N ILE A 411 -34.91 -10.13 -6.56
CA ILE A 411 -34.35 -11.19 -5.72
C ILE A 411 -33.52 -12.13 -6.58
N ILE A 412 -34.05 -12.56 -7.73
CA ILE A 412 -33.32 -13.43 -8.67
C ILE A 412 -32.07 -12.72 -9.20
N ALA A 413 -32.19 -11.46 -9.62
CA ALA A 413 -31.02 -10.68 -10.09
C ALA A 413 -29.97 -10.51 -9.00
N GLY A 414 -30.39 -10.20 -7.76
CA GLY A 414 -29.45 -10.06 -6.63
C GLY A 414 -28.75 -11.36 -6.29
N ALA A 415 -29.49 -12.50 -6.29
CA ALA A 415 -28.91 -13.83 -6.05
C ALA A 415 -27.95 -14.24 -7.20
N ALA A 416 -28.32 -13.97 -8.45
CA ALA A 416 -27.47 -14.28 -9.60
C ALA A 416 -26.17 -13.46 -9.58
N ILE A 417 -26.24 -12.15 -9.28
CA ILE A 417 -25.07 -11.29 -9.18
C ILE A 417 -24.20 -11.74 -8.01
N LEU A 418 -24.77 -12.09 -6.86
CA LEU A 418 -24.02 -12.61 -5.73
C LEU A 418 -23.30 -13.92 -6.08
N ALA A 419 -24.02 -14.86 -6.69
CA ALA A 419 -23.44 -16.14 -7.13
C ALA A 419 -22.32 -15.95 -8.15
N LEU A 420 -22.52 -15.06 -9.14
CA LEU A 420 -21.50 -14.72 -10.11
C LEU A 420 -20.27 -14.04 -9.44
N GLY A 421 -20.51 -13.12 -8.49
CA GLY A 421 -19.46 -12.50 -7.71
C GLY A 421 -18.64 -13.51 -6.92
N CYS A 422 -19.29 -14.46 -6.25
CA CYS A 422 -18.62 -15.56 -5.55
C CYS A 422 -17.85 -16.46 -6.53
N ALA A 423 -18.42 -16.77 -7.69
CA ALA A 423 -17.74 -17.56 -8.72
C ALA A 423 -16.50 -16.86 -9.27
N CYS A 424 -16.58 -15.54 -9.53
CA CYS A 424 -15.43 -14.75 -9.95
C CYS A 424 -14.34 -14.70 -8.87
N LEU A 425 -14.70 -14.56 -7.59
CA LEU A 425 -13.76 -14.65 -6.48
C LEU A 425 -13.04 -15.99 -6.47
N VAL A 426 -13.79 -17.10 -6.48
CA VAL A 426 -13.22 -18.46 -6.49
C VAL A 426 -12.34 -18.66 -7.72
N ALA A 427 -12.80 -18.28 -8.91
CA ALA A 427 -12.01 -18.38 -10.13
C ALA A 427 -10.72 -17.56 -10.05
N GLY A 428 -10.78 -16.32 -9.53
CA GLY A 428 -9.60 -15.47 -9.35
C GLY A 428 -8.56 -16.04 -8.37
N LEU A 429 -9.01 -16.83 -7.38
CA LEU A 429 -8.11 -17.51 -6.44
C LEU A 429 -7.29 -18.64 -7.09
N PHE A 430 -7.83 -19.26 -8.13
CA PHE A 430 -7.21 -20.40 -8.82
C PHE A 430 -6.61 -20.02 -10.18
N ALA A 431 -6.87 -18.82 -10.67
CA ALA A 431 -6.34 -18.32 -11.94
C ALA A 431 -4.91 -17.78 -11.78
N GLY A 432 -3.91 -18.58 -11.66
CA GLY A 432 -2.49 -18.20 -11.50
C GLY A 432 -1.89 -17.26 -12.58
N THR A 433 -2.60 -16.22 -13.02
CA THR A 433 -2.28 -15.35 -14.15
C THR A 433 -2.63 -13.88 -13.86
N ASP A 434 -2.21 -12.98 -14.75
CA ASP A 434 -2.51 -11.53 -14.75
C ASP A 434 -4.02 -11.19 -14.66
N SER A 435 -4.90 -12.12 -14.98
CA SER A 435 -6.35 -11.99 -14.86
C SER A 435 -6.89 -12.18 -13.42
N ALA A 436 -6.09 -12.71 -12.50
CA ALA A 436 -6.52 -13.00 -11.13
C ALA A 436 -6.99 -11.74 -10.40
N LEU A 437 -6.25 -10.64 -10.49
CA LEU A 437 -6.61 -9.36 -9.87
C LEU A 437 -7.92 -8.79 -10.42
N GLN A 438 -8.15 -8.91 -11.73
CA GLN A 438 -9.38 -8.44 -12.39
C GLN A 438 -10.59 -9.27 -11.96
N LEU A 439 -10.44 -10.60 -11.88
CA LEU A 439 -11.48 -11.52 -11.42
C LEU A 439 -11.83 -11.30 -9.94
N VAL A 440 -10.84 -11.14 -9.09
CA VAL A 440 -11.03 -10.83 -7.67
C VAL A 440 -11.75 -9.48 -7.53
N GLY A 441 -11.32 -8.43 -8.24
CA GLY A 441 -11.98 -7.12 -8.23
C GLY A 441 -13.44 -7.18 -8.68
N ALA A 442 -13.72 -7.86 -9.80
CA ALA A 442 -15.08 -8.09 -10.29
C ALA A 442 -15.92 -8.89 -9.29
N GLY A 443 -15.31 -9.89 -8.63
CA GLY A 443 -15.93 -10.69 -7.59
C GLY A 443 -16.33 -9.87 -6.37
N PHE A 444 -15.45 -9.00 -5.86
CA PHE A 444 -15.78 -8.07 -4.77
C PHE A 444 -16.98 -7.18 -5.13
N LEU A 445 -16.96 -6.57 -6.32
CA LEU A 445 -18.08 -5.76 -6.80
C LEU A 445 -19.38 -6.56 -6.89
N GLY A 446 -19.31 -7.77 -7.44
CA GLY A 446 -20.45 -8.66 -7.57
C GLY A 446 -21.06 -9.01 -6.21
N VAL A 447 -20.23 -9.36 -5.22
CA VAL A 447 -20.69 -9.67 -3.85
C VAL A 447 -21.32 -8.45 -3.20
N PHE A 448 -20.68 -7.28 -3.22
CA PHE A 448 -21.25 -6.06 -2.64
C PHE A 448 -22.57 -5.66 -3.29
N LEU A 449 -22.64 -5.67 -4.62
CA LEU A 449 -23.86 -5.33 -5.35
C LEU A 449 -24.97 -6.37 -5.10
N GLY A 450 -24.64 -7.65 -5.09
CA GLY A 450 -25.56 -8.73 -4.82
C GLY A 450 -26.16 -8.63 -3.41
N VAL A 451 -25.31 -8.45 -2.39
CA VAL A 451 -25.77 -8.26 -1.00
C VAL A 451 -26.58 -6.98 -0.86
N ALA A 452 -26.18 -5.87 -1.47
CA ALA A 452 -26.96 -4.63 -1.43
C ALA A 452 -28.35 -4.76 -2.06
N LEU A 453 -28.47 -5.55 -3.12
CA LEU A 453 -29.77 -5.85 -3.75
C LEU A 453 -30.65 -6.75 -2.90
N LEU A 454 -30.06 -7.68 -2.16
CA LEU A 454 -30.76 -8.63 -1.27
C LEU A 454 -30.97 -8.06 0.15
N ALA A 455 -30.23 -7.04 0.56
CA ALA A 455 -30.30 -6.43 1.89
C ALA A 455 -31.73 -6.09 2.35
N PRO A 456 -32.68 -5.61 1.50
CA PRO A 456 -34.05 -5.34 1.94
C PRO A 456 -34.80 -6.57 2.49
N LEU A 457 -34.40 -7.79 2.11
CA LEU A 457 -34.96 -9.03 2.69
C LEU A 457 -34.55 -9.21 4.14
N LEU A 458 -33.34 -8.81 4.46
CA LEU A 458 -32.72 -8.97 5.77
C LEU A 458 -33.08 -7.85 6.75
N VAL A 459 -33.58 -6.71 6.25
CA VAL A 459 -33.95 -5.57 7.11
C VAL A 459 -34.98 -5.95 8.16
N ARG A 460 -36.06 -6.61 7.78
CA ARG A 460 -37.16 -6.93 8.72
C ARG A 460 -36.68 -7.82 9.87
N PRO A 461 -36.07 -8.99 9.66
CA PRO A 461 -35.61 -9.84 10.76
C PRO A 461 -34.55 -9.15 11.63
N ILE A 462 -33.54 -8.53 11.01
CA ILE A 462 -32.43 -7.89 11.77
C ILE A 462 -32.95 -6.68 12.56
N ALA A 463 -33.77 -5.80 11.94
CA ALA A 463 -34.34 -4.65 12.65
C ALA A 463 -35.29 -5.07 13.79
N THR A 464 -35.93 -6.24 13.72
CA THR A 464 -36.73 -6.78 14.83
C THR A 464 -35.84 -7.14 16.02
N VAL A 465 -34.75 -7.83 15.78
CA VAL A 465 -33.78 -8.22 16.81
C VAL A 465 -33.12 -6.99 17.43
N LEU A 466 -32.60 -6.09 16.60
CA LEU A 466 -31.94 -4.87 17.07
C LEU A 466 -32.89 -3.86 17.75
N GLY A 467 -34.15 -3.83 17.33
CA GLY A 467 -35.17 -2.94 17.89
C GLY A 467 -35.73 -3.41 19.24
N TRP A 468 -35.62 -4.73 19.57
CA TRP A 468 -36.15 -5.28 20.82
C TRP A 468 -35.53 -4.65 22.08
N PRO A 469 -34.19 -4.53 22.24
CA PRO A 469 -33.60 -3.86 23.40
C PRO A 469 -33.94 -2.38 23.44
N VAL A 470 -34.00 -1.70 22.29
CA VAL A 470 -34.35 -0.26 22.21
C VAL A 470 -35.77 -0.01 22.69
N ARG A 471 -36.72 -0.89 22.31
CA ARG A 471 -38.10 -0.85 22.76
C ARG A 471 -38.19 -1.01 24.27
N LYS A 472 -37.46 -1.94 24.85
CA LYS A 472 -37.45 -2.22 26.30
C LYS A 472 -36.89 -1.04 27.12
N LEU A 473 -35.83 -0.36 26.56
CA LEU A 473 -35.12 0.73 27.25
C LEU A 473 -35.77 2.11 27.07
N ARG A 474 -36.53 2.37 26.00
CA ARG A 474 -37.01 3.72 25.61
C ARG A 474 -38.54 3.78 25.36
N GLY A 475 -39.27 2.73 25.64
CA GLY A 475 -40.73 2.69 25.54
C GLY A 475 -41.28 3.10 24.17
N ALA A 476 -42.22 4.02 24.10
CA ALA A 476 -42.89 4.43 22.87
C ALA A 476 -41.96 5.01 21.80
N ALA A 477 -40.93 5.79 22.18
CA ALA A 477 -39.97 6.33 21.24
C ALA A 477 -39.11 5.22 20.60
N GLY A 478 -38.73 4.19 21.38
CA GLY A 478 -38.00 3.01 20.90
C GLY A 478 -38.85 2.12 20.00
N LEU A 479 -40.12 1.93 20.34
CA LEU A 479 -41.08 1.19 19.52
C LEU A 479 -41.22 1.85 18.13
N LEU A 480 -41.48 3.16 18.11
CA LEU A 480 -41.63 3.91 16.86
C LEU A 480 -40.33 3.90 16.02
N ALA A 481 -39.15 4.00 16.64
CA ALA A 481 -37.87 3.90 15.93
C ALA A 481 -37.72 2.54 15.24
N GLY A 482 -38.02 1.43 15.92
CA GLY A 482 -37.97 0.08 15.37
C GLY A 482 -38.99 -0.15 14.24
N GLU A 483 -40.25 0.31 14.43
CA GLU A 483 -41.28 0.21 13.39
C GLU A 483 -40.95 1.04 12.16
N ASN A 484 -40.40 2.24 12.31
CA ASN A 484 -39.92 3.06 11.18
C ASN A 484 -38.88 2.37 10.34
N ALA A 485 -37.89 1.74 10.99
CA ALA A 485 -36.85 0.99 10.28
C ALA A 485 -37.43 -0.22 9.52
N ARG A 486 -38.51 -0.85 10.03
CA ARG A 486 -39.14 -2.04 9.43
C ARG A 486 -40.15 -1.73 8.31
N ARG A 487 -40.83 -0.57 8.42
CA ARG A 487 -41.93 -0.17 7.54
C ARG A 487 -41.47 0.03 6.09
N ASN A 488 -40.24 0.60 5.91
CA ASN A 488 -39.68 0.89 4.60
C ASN A 488 -38.33 0.17 4.37
N PRO A 489 -38.34 -1.18 4.18
CA PRO A 489 -37.12 -1.97 4.15
C PRO A 489 -36.15 -1.59 3.00
N ARG A 490 -36.67 -1.12 1.86
CA ARG A 490 -35.84 -0.64 0.74
C ARG A 490 -34.98 0.57 1.10
N ARG A 491 -35.59 1.52 1.78
CA ARG A 491 -34.91 2.75 2.20
C ARG A 491 -33.89 2.48 3.30
N THR A 492 -34.30 1.71 4.30
CA THR A 492 -33.42 1.26 5.38
C THR A 492 -32.20 0.50 4.84
N ALA A 493 -32.41 -0.43 3.90
CA ALA A 493 -31.33 -1.17 3.26
C ALA A 493 -30.39 -0.25 2.47
N LEU A 494 -30.91 0.68 1.70
CA LEU A 494 -30.08 1.62 0.93
C LEU A 494 -29.25 2.54 1.83
N THR A 495 -29.80 2.96 2.96
CA THR A 495 -29.07 3.77 3.95
C THR A 495 -27.97 2.94 4.64
N ALA A 496 -28.31 1.71 5.03
CA ALA A 496 -27.37 0.79 5.68
C ALA A 496 -26.27 0.30 4.73
N ALA A 497 -26.55 0.23 3.42
CA ALA A 497 -25.62 -0.33 2.43
C ALA A 497 -24.30 0.46 2.33
N ALA A 498 -24.33 1.78 2.48
CA ALA A 498 -23.10 2.59 2.47
C ALA A 498 -22.18 2.23 3.64
N LEU A 499 -22.74 2.08 4.85
CA LEU A 499 -21.98 1.65 6.02
C LEU A 499 -21.58 0.17 5.92
N MET A 500 -22.45 -0.67 5.38
CA MET A 500 -22.15 -2.08 5.12
C MET A 500 -20.89 -2.22 4.25
N ILE A 501 -20.81 -1.50 3.14
CA ILE A 501 -19.67 -1.58 2.22
C ILE A 501 -18.39 -1.11 2.91
N GLY A 502 -18.43 0.06 3.54
CA GLY A 502 -17.27 0.60 4.25
C GLY A 502 -16.79 -0.32 5.38
N LEU A 503 -17.70 -0.84 6.18
CA LEU A 503 -17.36 -1.71 7.30
C LEU A 503 -16.96 -3.11 6.85
N ALA A 504 -17.55 -3.64 5.77
CA ALA A 504 -17.13 -4.91 5.18
C ALA A 504 -15.68 -4.86 4.70
N LEU A 505 -15.29 -3.74 4.08
CA LEU A 505 -13.92 -3.55 3.66
C LEU A 505 -12.94 -3.48 4.85
N VAL A 506 -13.28 -2.65 5.86
CA VAL A 506 -12.47 -2.56 7.10
C VAL A 506 -12.34 -3.92 7.76
N THR A 507 -13.42 -4.69 7.82
CA THR A 507 -13.42 -6.04 8.41
C THR A 507 -12.59 -7.01 7.58
N CYS A 508 -12.72 -6.98 6.26
CA CYS A 508 -11.93 -7.81 5.34
C CYS A 508 -10.43 -7.57 5.56
N VAL A 509 -10.02 -6.30 5.58
CA VAL A 509 -8.62 -5.94 5.81
C VAL A 509 -8.19 -6.28 7.23
N ALA A 510 -9.04 -6.10 8.24
CA ALA A 510 -8.72 -6.49 9.61
C ALA A 510 -8.47 -8.00 9.76
N VAL A 511 -9.30 -8.84 9.11
CA VAL A 511 -9.10 -10.30 9.06
C VAL A 511 -7.80 -10.64 8.34
N LEU A 512 -7.52 -10.01 7.20
CA LEU A 512 -6.27 -10.22 6.46
C LEU A 512 -5.06 -9.81 7.31
N THR A 513 -5.09 -8.63 7.90
CA THR A 513 -4.03 -8.11 8.77
C THR A 513 -3.73 -9.05 9.95
N ASP A 514 -4.77 -9.47 10.65
CA ASP A 514 -4.64 -10.36 11.81
C ASP A 514 -4.14 -11.74 11.39
N SER A 515 -4.57 -12.22 10.22
CA SER A 515 -4.11 -13.48 9.64
C SER A 515 -2.64 -13.41 9.21
N VAL A 516 -2.20 -12.31 8.58
CA VAL A 516 -0.78 -12.08 8.25
C VAL A 516 0.05 -12.06 9.52
N ARG A 517 -0.38 -11.29 10.55
CA ARG A 517 0.31 -11.24 11.84
C ARG A 517 0.37 -12.61 12.52
N ALA A 518 -0.74 -13.35 12.54
CA ALA A 518 -0.79 -14.69 13.13
C ALA A 518 0.11 -15.67 12.36
N SER A 519 0.07 -15.65 11.03
CA SER A 519 0.93 -16.49 10.19
C SER A 519 2.41 -16.17 10.39
N THR A 520 2.79 -14.89 10.40
CA THR A 520 4.16 -14.45 10.64
C THR A 520 4.63 -14.86 12.05
N ASN A 521 3.80 -14.64 13.06
CA ASN A 521 4.13 -15.04 14.44
C ASN A 521 4.29 -16.55 14.57
N ASN A 522 3.41 -17.34 13.95
CA ASN A 522 3.51 -18.80 13.97
C ASN A 522 4.72 -19.29 13.16
N ALA A 523 5.00 -18.66 12.02
CA ALA A 523 6.15 -18.97 11.19
C ALA A 523 7.46 -18.71 11.96
N ILE A 524 7.59 -17.55 12.62
CA ILE A 524 8.75 -17.22 13.45
C ILE A 524 8.85 -18.19 14.64
N ALA A 525 7.75 -18.45 15.36
CA ALA A 525 7.73 -19.35 16.50
C ALA A 525 8.06 -20.80 16.10
N GLY A 526 7.61 -21.24 14.92
CA GLY A 526 7.84 -22.58 14.40
C GLY A 526 9.23 -22.76 13.79
N ALA A 527 9.83 -21.72 13.24
CA ALA A 527 11.12 -21.78 12.57
C ALA A 527 12.30 -21.70 13.53
N PHE A 528 12.25 -20.80 14.53
CA PHE A 528 13.36 -20.58 15.44
C PHE A 528 13.30 -21.50 16.66
N ARG A 529 14.38 -22.23 16.91
CA ARG A 529 14.70 -22.85 18.20
C ARG A 529 15.71 -22.02 18.98
N ALA A 530 16.52 -21.22 18.27
CA ALA A 530 17.51 -20.33 18.87
C ALA A 530 16.91 -19.38 19.91
N ASP A 531 17.66 -19.12 21.00
CA ASP A 531 17.30 -18.16 22.02
C ASP A 531 17.50 -16.73 21.56
N PHE A 532 18.54 -16.51 20.75
CA PHE A 532 18.98 -15.19 20.29
C PHE A 532 19.13 -15.15 18.76
N ILE A 533 18.83 -13.97 18.23
CA ILE A 533 18.93 -13.66 16.82
C ILE A 533 19.68 -12.34 16.69
N VAL A 534 20.79 -12.36 15.96
CA VAL A 534 21.58 -11.18 15.61
C VAL A 534 21.39 -10.91 14.12
N PHE A 535 21.00 -9.71 13.79
CA PHE A 535 20.72 -9.30 12.42
C PHE A 535 20.97 -7.81 12.21
N HIS A 536 21.04 -7.39 10.97
CA HIS A 536 21.17 -5.99 10.55
C HIS A 536 19.85 -5.49 9.94
N GLN A 537 19.51 -4.22 10.15
CA GLN A 537 18.34 -3.59 9.52
C GLN A 537 18.56 -3.19 8.03
N GLY A 538 19.66 -3.59 7.44
CA GLY A 538 20.10 -3.29 6.09
C GLY A 538 20.70 -4.50 5.41
N PRO A 539 21.70 -4.30 4.54
CA PRO A 539 22.35 -5.39 3.83
C PRO A 539 23.07 -6.35 4.77
N ALA A 540 23.40 -7.55 4.27
CA ALA A 540 24.14 -8.56 5.01
C ALA A 540 25.47 -8.01 5.57
N PHE A 541 25.92 -8.54 6.69
CA PHE A 541 27.08 -8.05 7.46
C PHE A 541 28.26 -9.05 7.45
N ASN A 542 29.44 -8.60 7.93
CA ASN A 542 30.66 -9.38 7.91
C ASN A 542 30.57 -10.58 8.86
N THR A 543 31.22 -11.68 8.48
CA THR A 543 31.34 -12.93 9.25
C THR A 543 32.08 -12.77 10.59
N GLN A 544 32.84 -11.69 10.79
CA GLN A 544 33.59 -11.43 12.03
C GLN A 544 32.68 -11.35 13.26
N ALA A 545 31.44 -10.92 13.12
CA ALA A 545 30.50 -10.88 14.23
C ALA A 545 30.16 -12.31 14.72
N ALA A 546 29.89 -13.24 13.80
CA ALA A 546 29.64 -14.64 14.15
C ALA A 546 30.88 -15.27 14.86
N ASP A 547 32.09 -14.94 14.39
CA ASP A 547 33.35 -15.42 14.99
C ASP A 547 33.59 -14.85 16.39
N ALA A 548 33.16 -13.59 16.63
CA ALA A 548 33.23 -13.00 17.96
C ALA A 548 32.29 -13.72 18.94
N LEU A 549 31.05 -13.94 18.53
CA LEU A 549 30.04 -14.65 19.31
C LEU A 549 30.43 -16.10 19.63
N ARG A 550 31.11 -16.82 18.70
CA ARG A 550 31.59 -18.19 18.94
C ARG A 550 32.66 -18.28 20.02
N ARG A 551 33.40 -17.18 20.30
CA ARG A 551 34.44 -17.14 21.32
C ARG A 551 33.90 -16.88 22.72
N ASP A 552 32.66 -16.39 22.87
CA ASP A 552 32.06 -16.15 24.19
C ASP A 552 31.57 -17.48 24.79
N PRO A 553 32.10 -17.88 25.97
CA PRO A 553 31.73 -19.14 26.62
C PRO A 553 30.28 -19.16 27.13
N LYS A 554 29.59 -18.01 27.17
CA LYS A 554 28.22 -17.89 27.61
C LYS A 554 27.23 -18.21 26.50
N LEU A 555 27.71 -18.34 25.26
CA LEU A 555 26.91 -18.66 24.07
C LEU A 555 27.27 -20.06 23.55
N THR A 556 26.32 -20.73 22.95
CA THR A 556 26.50 -22.02 22.27
C THR A 556 25.71 -22.07 20.97
N ASP A 557 25.98 -23.08 20.14
CA ASP A 557 25.30 -23.32 18.88
C ASP A 557 25.27 -22.09 17.94
N VAL A 558 26.32 -21.25 18.00
CA VAL A 558 26.43 -20.06 17.17
C VAL A 558 26.55 -20.47 15.70
N THR A 559 25.59 -20.10 14.89
CA THR A 559 25.59 -20.39 13.46
C THR A 559 25.06 -19.22 12.64
N GLU A 560 25.71 -18.97 11.54
CA GLU A 560 25.31 -17.98 10.57
C GLU A 560 24.37 -18.57 9.52
N VAL A 561 23.48 -17.70 9.02
CA VAL A 561 22.71 -17.93 7.81
C VAL A 561 23.17 -16.94 6.76
N ARG A 562 23.67 -17.46 5.64
CA ARG A 562 24.10 -16.68 4.46
C ARG A 562 23.13 -16.91 3.32
N THR A 563 22.84 -15.85 2.58
CA THR A 563 22.00 -15.95 1.40
C THR A 563 22.77 -15.40 0.19
N THR A 564 22.64 -16.06 -0.95
CA THR A 564 23.16 -15.58 -2.22
C THR A 564 22.18 -15.93 -3.33
N SER A 565 22.09 -15.08 -4.35
CA SER A 565 21.28 -15.36 -5.53
C SER A 565 22.09 -16.19 -6.52
N VAL A 566 21.47 -17.18 -7.11
CA VAL A 566 22.06 -18.11 -8.09
C VAL A 566 21.13 -18.31 -9.27
N LEU A 567 21.63 -18.80 -10.40
CA LEU A 567 20.80 -19.18 -11.53
C LEU A 567 20.53 -20.68 -11.52
N ILE A 568 19.24 -21.04 -11.49
CA ILE A 568 18.77 -22.42 -11.63
C ILE A 568 17.83 -22.46 -12.83
N LYS A 569 18.15 -23.30 -13.83
CA LYS A 569 17.39 -23.37 -15.10
C LYS A 569 17.21 -22.00 -15.80
N GLY A 570 18.18 -21.09 -15.64
CA GLY A 570 18.11 -19.75 -16.22
C GLY A 570 17.28 -18.73 -15.46
N SER A 571 16.64 -19.12 -14.34
CA SER A 571 15.91 -18.23 -13.45
C SER A 571 16.74 -17.96 -12.21
N SER A 572 16.69 -16.72 -11.71
CA SER A 572 17.32 -16.38 -10.44
C SER A 572 16.55 -16.97 -9.27
N GLN A 573 17.28 -17.60 -8.35
CA GLN A 573 16.75 -18.19 -7.13
C GLN A 573 17.69 -17.85 -5.98
N ASP A 574 17.11 -17.58 -4.81
CA ASP A 574 17.90 -17.39 -3.61
C ASP A 574 18.23 -18.74 -2.97
N ILE A 575 19.49 -18.92 -2.63
CA ILE A 575 19.98 -20.08 -1.92
C ILE A 575 20.47 -19.63 -0.54
N ALA A 576 19.92 -20.24 0.49
CA ALA A 576 20.36 -20.05 1.87
C ALA A 576 21.36 -21.11 2.27
N ALA A 577 22.34 -20.76 3.10
CA ALA A 577 23.31 -21.69 3.64
C ALA A 577 23.41 -21.56 5.16
N ILE A 578 23.55 -22.69 5.82
CA ILE A 578 23.68 -22.80 7.25
C ILE A 578 24.72 -23.88 7.62
N ASP A 579 25.28 -23.80 8.85
CA ASP A 579 26.09 -24.89 9.37
C ASP A 579 25.21 -26.09 9.73
N PRO A 580 25.40 -27.25 9.09
CA PRO A 580 24.60 -28.45 9.35
C PRO A 580 24.68 -28.96 10.79
N SER A 581 25.80 -28.72 11.48
CA SER A 581 26.05 -29.23 12.84
C SER A 581 25.08 -28.66 13.86
N ASN A 582 24.69 -27.38 13.69
CA ASN A 582 23.81 -26.65 14.59
C ASN A 582 22.37 -26.54 14.08
N LEU A 583 22.08 -27.11 12.91
CA LEU A 583 20.77 -26.94 12.27
C LEU A 583 19.60 -27.29 13.20
N GLY A 584 19.66 -28.43 13.87
CA GLY A 584 18.57 -28.93 14.71
C GLY A 584 18.38 -28.20 16.05
N SER A 585 19.44 -27.52 16.56
CA SER A 585 19.39 -26.76 17.82
C SER A 585 18.88 -25.33 17.62
N VAL A 586 19.13 -24.71 16.45
CA VAL A 586 18.78 -23.30 16.19
C VAL A 586 17.60 -23.13 15.25
N LEU A 587 17.32 -24.09 14.37
CA LEU A 587 16.28 -24.03 13.36
C LEU A 587 15.39 -25.28 13.40
N SER A 588 14.11 -25.10 13.22
CA SER A 588 13.15 -26.21 13.09
C SER A 588 12.68 -26.32 11.63
N LEU A 589 13.01 -27.42 10.99
CA LEU A 589 12.53 -27.72 9.63
C LEU A 589 11.47 -28.83 9.70
N THR A 590 10.30 -28.57 9.13
CA THR A 590 9.26 -29.60 8.96
C THR A 590 9.53 -30.31 7.63
N MET A 591 10.13 -31.49 7.70
CA MET A 591 10.42 -32.31 6.51
C MET A 591 9.16 -32.98 5.97
N LEU A 592 8.94 -32.89 4.65
CA LEU A 592 7.87 -33.57 3.90
C LEU A 592 8.39 -34.81 3.19
N GLY A 593 9.71 -34.88 2.94
CA GLY A 593 10.40 -36.00 2.34
C GLY A 593 11.90 -35.90 2.58
N GLY A 594 12.63 -37.01 2.60
CA GLY A 594 14.07 -37.02 2.89
C GLY A 594 14.41 -36.69 4.35
N GLN A 595 15.62 -36.23 4.59
CA GLN A 595 16.13 -35.95 5.94
C GLN A 595 16.88 -34.59 5.99
N ALA A 596 16.67 -33.80 7.07
CA ALA A 596 17.35 -32.53 7.24
C ALA A 596 18.90 -32.70 7.35
N SER A 597 19.36 -33.79 7.95
CA SER A 597 20.79 -34.11 8.07
C SER A 597 21.51 -34.34 6.73
N ALA A 598 20.76 -34.55 5.63
CA ALA A 598 21.35 -34.75 4.31
C ALA A 598 22.22 -33.57 3.83
N ILE A 599 21.96 -32.34 4.30
CA ILE A 599 22.73 -31.14 3.95
C ILE A 599 24.17 -31.16 4.56
N ALA A 600 24.48 -32.08 5.45
CA ALA A 600 25.85 -32.25 5.95
C ALA A 600 26.82 -32.65 4.80
N THR A 601 26.28 -33.18 3.73
CA THR A 601 27.04 -33.47 2.51
C THR A 601 27.10 -32.23 1.63
N ARG A 602 28.30 -31.83 1.17
CA ARG A 602 28.53 -30.56 0.45
C ARG A 602 27.71 -30.39 -0.82
N ASP A 603 27.40 -31.47 -1.53
CA ASP A 603 26.69 -31.43 -2.83
C ASP A 603 25.19 -31.75 -2.67
N VAL A 604 24.63 -31.49 -1.51
CA VAL A 604 23.20 -31.72 -1.22
C VAL A 604 22.48 -30.44 -0.89
N ALA A 605 21.27 -30.29 -1.44
CA ALA A 605 20.34 -29.21 -1.11
C ALA A 605 19.05 -29.79 -0.53
N LEU A 606 18.46 -29.08 0.44
CA LEU A 606 17.07 -29.24 0.78
C LEU A 606 16.27 -28.19 -0.01
N VAL A 607 15.08 -28.56 -0.47
CA VAL A 607 14.24 -27.68 -1.32
C VAL A 607 12.90 -27.47 -0.62
N ASP A 608 12.38 -26.26 -0.65
CA ASP A 608 11.05 -26.04 -0.08
C ASP A 608 9.95 -26.67 -0.96
N SER A 609 8.80 -26.94 -0.35
CA SER A 609 7.67 -27.61 -1.02
C SER A 609 7.07 -26.82 -2.18
N SER A 610 7.15 -25.49 -2.15
CA SER A 610 6.61 -24.62 -3.21
C SER A 610 7.52 -24.71 -4.44
N GLU A 611 8.84 -24.58 -4.21
CA GLU A 611 9.86 -24.69 -5.26
C GLU A 611 9.93 -26.11 -5.81
N ALA A 612 9.84 -27.12 -4.94
CA ALA A 612 9.80 -28.53 -5.37
C ALA A 612 8.61 -28.81 -6.30
N THR A 613 7.45 -28.22 -6.00
CA THR A 613 6.24 -28.36 -6.82
C THR A 613 6.35 -27.60 -8.14
N SER A 614 6.82 -26.33 -8.11
CA SER A 614 6.94 -25.48 -9.31
C SER A 614 7.96 -26.02 -10.29
N SER A 615 9.09 -26.52 -9.79
CA SER A 615 10.19 -27.06 -10.56
C SER A 615 10.09 -28.57 -10.82
N ASN A 616 9.01 -29.23 -10.32
CA ASN A 616 8.76 -30.68 -10.40
C ASN A 616 9.96 -31.51 -9.91
N LEU A 617 10.46 -31.19 -8.71
CA LEU A 617 11.62 -31.85 -8.10
C LEU A 617 11.18 -32.88 -7.07
N GLN A 618 11.92 -34.01 -7.04
CA GLN A 618 11.78 -35.08 -6.05
C GLN A 618 13.09 -35.32 -5.31
N VAL A 619 13.00 -35.99 -4.15
CA VAL A 619 14.17 -36.38 -3.40
C VAL A 619 15.03 -37.32 -4.26
N GLY A 620 16.32 -37.02 -4.42
CA GLY A 620 17.25 -37.73 -5.25
C GLY A 620 17.55 -37.08 -6.62
N ASP A 621 16.72 -36.11 -7.03
CA ASP A 621 16.94 -35.37 -8.28
C ASP A 621 18.21 -34.50 -8.23
N MET A 622 18.70 -34.12 -9.38
CA MET A 622 19.87 -33.26 -9.52
C MET A 622 19.47 -31.88 -10.03
N VAL A 623 19.96 -30.86 -9.34
CA VAL A 623 19.78 -29.44 -9.67
C VAL A 623 21.12 -28.83 -10.04
N VAL A 624 21.21 -28.18 -11.22
CA VAL A 624 22.42 -27.47 -11.66
C VAL A 624 22.29 -26.01 -11.23
N VAL A 625 23.22 -25.54 -10.42
CA VAL A 625 23.29 -24.22 -9.86
C VAL A 625 24.45 -23.45 -10.45
N ASN A 626 24.19 -22.30 -11.06
CA ASN A 626 25.23 -21.41 -11.59
C ASN A 626 25.40 -20.24 -10.59
N PHE A 627 26.55 -20.16 -9.96
CA PHE A 627 26.90 -19.11 -9.03
C PHE A 627 27.30 -17.80 -9.75
N PRO A 628 27.15 -16.63 -9.14
CA PRO A 628 27.45 -15.33 -9.76
C PRO A 628 28.88 -15.18 -10.28
N GLN A 629 29.82 -15.92 -9.68
CA GLN A 629 31.22 -15.91 -10.08
C GLN A 629 31.58 -16.93 -11.21
N GLY A 630 30.55 -17.54 -11.81
CA GLY A 630 30.66 -18.46 -12.95
C GLY A 630 30.88 -19.92 -12.55
N ALA A 631 30.95 -20.27 -11.28
CA ALA A 631 31.05 -21.66 -10.85
C ALA A 631 29.73 -22.40 -11.10
N ILE A 632 29.81 -23.59 -11.69
CA ILE A 632 28.65 -24.46 -11.90
C ILE A 632 28.74 -25.64 -10.93
N VAL A 633 27.76 -25.75 -10.04
CA VAL A 633 27.69 -26.81 -9.03
C VAL A 633 26.46 -27.68 -9.28
N ARG A 634 26.62 -28.99 -9.13
CA ARG A 634 25.50 -29.95 -9.21
C ARG A 634 25.13 -30.36 -7.79
N LEU A 635 23.88 -30.07 -7.41
CA LEU A 635 23.35 -30.39 -6.07
C LEU A 635 22.31 -31.50 -6.19
N HIS A 636 22.37 -32.49 -5.30
CA HIS A 636 21.32 -33.50 -5.15
C HIS A 636 20.25 -33.02 -4.17
N VAL A 637 18.98 -33.24 -4.49
CA VAL A 637 17.86 -32.95 -3.57
C VAL A 637 17.84 -34.00 -2.47
N GLY A 638 18.35 -33.65 -1.30
CA GLY A 638 18.42 -34.55 -0.13
C GLY A 638 17.13 -34.62 0.68
N GLY A 639 16.24 -33.65 0.48
CA GLY A 639 14.95 -33.58 1.17
C GLY A 639 14.10 -32.41 0.72
N ILE A 640 12.80 -32.55 0.98
CA ILE A 640 11.80 -31.51 0.73
C ILE A 640 11.26 -31.07 2.09
N TYR A 641 11.27 -29.77 2.38
CA TYR A 641 10.78 -29.20 3.62
C TYR A 641 9.63 -28.22 3.37
N LYS A 642 8.80 -28.02 4.37
CA LYS A 642 7.77 -26.96 4.33
C LYS A 642 8.45 -25.62 4.48
N ALA A 643 8.25 -24.68 3.51
CA ALA A 643 8.76 -23.31 3.59
C ALA A 643 8.41 -22.66 4.93
N ASN A 644 9.33 -21.90 5.48
CA ASN A 644 9.13 -21.14 6.70
C ASN A 644 9.59 -19.68 6.51
N ALA A 645 9.37 -18.83 7.50
CA ALA A 645 9.66 -17.39 7.41
C ALA A 645 11.16 -17.03 7.29
N LEU A 646 12.05 -17.99 7.50
CA LEU A 646 13.49 -17.77 7.52
C LEU A 646 14.20 -18.37 6.34
N VAL A 647 13.72 -19.51 5.89
CA VAL A 647 14.34 -20.28 4.84
C VAL A 647 13.25 -20.65 3.83
N SER A 648 13.40 -20.15 2.64
CA SER A 648 12.59 -20.49 1.47
C SER A 648 13.55 -20.85 0.32
N GLY A 649 13.06 -21.53 -0.71
CA GLY A 649 13.87 -21.94 -1.85
C GLY A 649 14.80 -23.10 -1.50
N TYR A 650 16.08 -22.90 -1.75
CA TYR A 650 17.11 -23.92 -1.57
C TYR A 650 17.91 -23.65 -0.30
N LEU A 651 18.10 -24.68 0.54
CA LEU A 651 18.94 -24.63 1.72
C LEU A 651 20.10 -25.60 1.54
N VAL A 652 21.34 -25.11 1.72
CA VAL A 652 22.58 -25.88 1.57
C VAL A 652 23.51 -25.72 2.78
N SER A 653 24.59 -26.47 2.79
CA SER A 653 25.68 -26.26 3.77
C SER A 653 26.46 -25.00 3.44
N LEU A 654 26.99 -24.30 4.48
CA LEU A 654 27.97 -23.22 4.33
C LEU A 654 29.19 -23.68 3.52
N ALA A 655 29.60 -24.96 3.65
CA ALA A 655 30.70 -25.55 2.89
C ALA A 655 30.44 -25.58 1.37
N THR A 656 29.19 -25.51 0.93
CA THR A 656 28.81 -25.41 -0.48
C THR A 656 28.97 -23.97 -1.01
N ILE A 657 28.57 -22.95 -0.24
CA ILE A 657 28.60 -21.55 -0.71
C ILE A 657 30.00 -20.94 -0.58
N GLN A 658 30.71 -21.19 0.53
CA GLN A 658 31.95 -20.49 0.86
C GLN A 658 33.04 -20.55 -0.21
N PRO A 659 33.30 -21.67 -0.91
CA PRO A 659 34.29 -21.72 -2.01
C PRO A 659 33.79 -21.03 -3.29
N ASN A 660 32.49 -20.98 -3.52
CA ASN A 660 31.88 -20.48 -4.73
C ASN A 660 31.53 -18.98 -4.65
N VAL A 661 31.33 -18.47 -3.42
CA VAL A 661 31.06 -17.05 -3.13
C VAL A 661 31.83 -16.65 -1.86
N PRO A 662 33.16 -16.45 -1.94
CA PRO A 662 33.98 -16.11 -0.77
C PRO A 662 33.58 -14.80 -0.09
N THR A 663 32.93 -13.91 -0.83
CA THR A 663 32.44 -12.62 -0.35
C THR A 663 31.02 -12.69 0.23
N ALA A 664 30.42 -13.89 0.33
CA ALA A 664 29.11 -14.06 0.94
C ALA A 664 29.12 -13.60 2.40
N ARG A 665 28.09 -12.83 2.77
CA ARG A 665 27.97 -12.20 4.07
C ARG A 665 26.87 -12.86 4.88
N ASP A 666 26.93 -12.68 6.20
CA ASP A 666 25.91 -13.17 7.09
C ASP A 666 24.66 -12.28 7.02
N GLN A 667 23.51 -12.88 6.81
CA GLN A 667 22.22 -12.20 6.86
C GLN A 667 21.70 -12.14 8.30
N LEU A 668 21.90 -13.23 9.02
CA LEU A 668 21.61 -13.31 10.46
C LEU A 668 22.54 -14.34 11.12
N VAL A 669 22.74 -14.18 12.42
CA VAL A 669 23.44 -15.15 13.27
C VAL A 669 22.49 -15.61 14.36
N LEU A 670 22.38 -16.91 14.52
CA LEU A 670 21.58 -17.59 15.53
C LEU A 670 22.48 -18.10 16.64
N ALA A 671 22.06 -17.98 17.91
CA ALA A 671 22.81 -18.47 19.05
C ALA A 671 21.88 -18.93 20.16
N ASN A 672 22.35 -19.86 20.99
CA ASN A 672 21.69 -20.30 22.21
C ASN A 672 22.49 -19.85 23.45
N ALA A 673 21.81 -19.70 24.58
CA ALA A 673 22.48 -19.56 25.86
C ALA A 673 23.20 -20.89 26.20
N ALA A 674 24.42 -20.79 26.77
CA ALA A 674 25.11 -21.98 27.29
C ALA A 674 24.26 -22.62 28.40
N PRO A 675 24.21 -23.95 28.54
CA PRO A 675 23.30 -24.65 29.45
C PRO A 675 23.37 -24.21 30.94
N THR A 676 24.51 -23.65 31.35
CA THR A 676 24.75 -23.21 32.71
C THR A 676 24.54 -21.71 32.93
N VAL A 677 24.19 -20.97 31.90
CA VAL A 677 24.09 -19.51 31.93
C VAL A 677 22.60 -19.09 31.81
N SER A 678 22.21 -18.10 32.63
CA SER A 678 20.86 -17.56 32.51
C SER A 678 20.68 -16.84 31.17
N GLN A 679 19.46 -16.86 30.62
CA GLN A 679 19.15 -16.15 29.37
C GLN A 679 19.45 -14.64 29.45
N GLY A 680 19.31 -14.04 30.65
CA GLY A 680 19.66 -12.64 30.90
C GLY A 680 21.15 -12.36 30.81
N ASP A 681 21.99 -13.23 31.41
CA ASP A 681 23.45 -13.09 31.40
C ASP A 681 24.03 -13.38 30.00
N ALA A 682 23.48 -14.37 29.31
CA ALA A 682 23.82 -14.66 27.90
C ALA A 682 23.46 -13.49 26.99
N LYS A 683 22.30 -12.86 27.20
CA LYS A 683 21.89 -11.67 26.45
C LYS A 683 22.81 -10.47 26.75
N ALA A 684 23.21 -10.28 28.01
CA ALA A 684 24.12 -9.19 28.34
C ALA A 684 25.49 -9.37 27.68
N ALA A 685 26.00 -10.60 27.61
CA ALA A 685 27.22 -10.96 26.91
C ALA A 685 27.07 -10.71 25.39
N LEU A 686 25.99 -11.21 24.79
CA LEU A 686 25.67 -11.01 23.40
C LEU A 686 25.60 -9.51 23.02
N ASN A 687 24.95 -8.68 23.85
CA ASN A 687 24.87 -7.24 23.63
C ASN A 687 26.26 -6.58 23.75
N HIS A 688 27.10 -7.06 24.62
CA HIS A 688 28.48 -6.58 24.76
C HIS A 688 29.30 -6.89 23.52
N ASP A 689 29.26 -8.12 23.04
CA ASP A 689 30.01 -8.54 21.85
C ASP A 689 29.51 -7.83 20.58
N VAL A 690 28.18 -7.65 20.45
CA VAL A 690 27.56 -6.95 19.32
C VAL A 690 27.80 -5.42 19.39
N SER A 691 28.13 -4.86 20.55
CA SER A 691 28.40 -3.42 20.71
C SER A 691 29.58 -2.89 19.87
N ALA A 692 30.52 -3.78 19.51
CA ALA A 692 31.58 -3.47 18.56
C ALA A 692 31.08 -3.30 17.10
N TYR A 693 29.82 -3.64 16.83
CA TYR A 693 29.17 -3.59 15.52
C TYR A 693 27.88 -2.75 15.58
N PRO A 694 27.96 -1.42 15.48
CA PRO A 694 26.86 -0.49 15.80
C PRO A 694 25.55 -0.71 15.05
N LEU A 695 25.60 -1.39 13.90
CA LEU A 695 24.42 -1.65 13.07
C LEU A 695 23.76 -3.01 13.34
N LEU A 696 24.35 -3.83 14.20
CA LEU A 696 23.79 -5.12 14.54
C LEU A 696 22.82 -4.99 15.73
N LEU A 697 21.73 -5.68 15.61
CA LEU A 697 20.72 -5.80 16.65
C LEU A 697 20.71 -7.23 17.18
N ALA A 698 20.94 -7.37 18.47
CA ALA A 698 20.79 -8.63 19.16
C ALA A 698 19.43 -8.67 19.89
N LYS A 699 18.61 -9.64 19.55
CA LYS A 699 17.25 -9.77 20.10
C LYS A 699 16.98 -11.20 20.54
N THR A 700 16.19 -11.33 21.61
CA THR A 700 15.57 -12.62 21.92
C THR A 700 14.53 -12.95 20.87
N ARG A 701 14.10 -14.21 20.81
CA ARG A 701 13.03 -14.66 19.89
C ARG A 701 11.75 -13.82 19.99
N ASP A 702 11.34 -13.50 21.23
CA ASP A 702 10.14 -12.70 21.46
C ASP A 702 10.33 -11.23 21.07
N GLU A 703 11.50 -10.65 21.31
CA GLU A 703 11.83 -9.29 20.86
C GLU A 703 11.96 -9.20 19.34
N TYR A 704 12.49 -10.25 18.69
CA TYR A 704 12.55 -10.30 17.22
C TYR A 704 11.16 -10.39 16.62
N ARG A 705 10.27 -11.22 17.21
CA ARG A 705 8.86 -11.27 16.80
C ARG A 705 8.17 -9.92 16.94
N ALA A 706 8.38 -9.24 18.08
CA ALA A 706 7.83 -7.90 18.30
C ALA A 706 8.38 -6.87 17.29
N PHE A 707 9.66 -6.96 16.95
CA PHE A 707 10.31 -6.10 15.97
C PHE A 707 9.73 -6.28 14.55
N VAL A 708 9.62 -7.52 14.07
CA VAL A 708 9.00 -7.84 12.77
C VAL A 708 7.52 -7.41 12.77
N GLY A 709 6.81 -7.65 13.89
CA GLY A 709 5.43 -7.22 14.08
C GLY A 709 5.27 -5.70 13.98
N ALA A 710 6.17 -4.92 14.59
CA ALA A 710 6.12 -3.45 14.54
C ALA A 710 6.35 -2.89 13.11
N SER A 711 7.21 -3.53 12.33
CA SER A 711 7.41 -3.16 10.92
C SER A 711 6.15 -3.41 10.08
N LEU A 712 5.51 -4.56 10.27
CA LEU A 712 4.21 -4.87 9.66
C LEU A 712 3.13 -3.88 10.11
N ASP A 713 3.09 -3.51 11.39
CA ASP A 713 2.11 -2.58 11.94
C ASP A 713 2.19 -1.20 11.28
N SER A 714 3.36 -0.71 10.93
CA SER A 714 3.53 0.56 10.23
C SER A 714 2.85 0.56 8.86
N PHE A 715 3.03 -0.50 8.07
CA PHE A 715 2.37 -0.68 6.78
C PHE A 715 0.85 -0.84 6.94
N LEU A 716 0.43 -1.63 7.92
CA LEU A 716 -0.98 -1.89 8.20
C LEU A 716 -1.71 -0.64 8.73
N ASN A 717 -1.02 0.23 9.48
CA ASN A 717 -1.55 1.50 9.94
C ASN A 717 -1.84 2.46 8.77
N LEU A 718 -1.02 2.47 7.74
CA LEU A 718 -1.30 3.21 6.51
C LEU A 718 -2.63 2.75 5.89
N ILE A 719 -2.80 1.44 5.69
CA ILE A 719 -4.02 0.85 5.15
C ILE A 719 -5.23 1.19 6.04
N THR A 720 -5.09 1.07 7.35
CA THR A 720 -6.16 1.39 8.31
C THR A 720 -6.55 2.86 8.27
N THR A 721 -5.58 3.76 8.08
CA THR A 721 -5.82 5.20 7.92
C THR A 721 -6.63 5.48 6.65
N LEU A 722 -6.28 4.83 5.53
CA LEU A 722 -7.05 4.92 4.29
C LEU A 722 -8.49 4.43 4.46
N LEU A 723 -8.68 3.33 5.21
CA LEU A 723 -10.00 2.78 5.50
C LEU A 723 -10.85 3.71 6.40
N ALA A 724 -10.23 4.50 7.28
CA ALA A 724 -10.94 5.47 8.09
C ALA A 724 -11.69 6.51 7.22
N PHE A 725 -11.13 6.90 6.06
CA PHE A 725 -11.82 7.77 5.11
C PHE A 725 -13.08 7.11 4.53
N ALA A 726 -13.05 5.81 4.23
CA ALA A 726 -14.23 5.08 3.75
C ALA A 726 -15.35 5.08 4.81
N ILE A 727 -15.00 4.93 6.09
CA ILE A 727 -15.95 5.05 7.20
C ILE A 727 -16.54 6.46 7.28
N ILE A 728 -15.71 7.50 7.16
CA ILE A 728 -16.18 8.90 7.17
C ILE A 728 -17.20 9.14 6.04
N ILE A 729 -16.92 8.65 4.83
CA ILE A 729 -17.83 8.74 3.69
C ILE A 729 -19.16 8.03 4.02
N ALA A 730 -19.10 6.85 4.62
CA ALA A 730 -20.28 6.08 4.99
C ALA A 730 -21.14 6.79 6.06
N VAL A 731 -20.50 7.37 7.09
CA VAL A 731 -21.17 8.16 8.14
C VAL A 731 -21.87 9.39 7.57
N LEU A 732 -21.19 10.13 6.69
CA LEU A 732 -21.78 11.27 5.99
C LEU A 732 -22.95 10.84 5.09
N GLY A 733 -22.88 9.65 4.53
CA GLY A 733 -23.96 9.02 3.78
C GLY A 733 -25.21 8.78 4.61
N ILE A 734 -25.04 8.22 5.80
CA ILE A 734 -26.14 8.02 6.75
C ILE A 734 -26.74 9.37 7.17
N ALA A 735 -25.90 10.33 7.53
CA ALA A 735 -26.33 11.67 7.94
C ALA A 735 -27.15 12.37 6.85
N ASN A 736 -26.69 12.27 5.59
CA ASN A 736 -27.40 12.81 4.43
C ASN A 736 -28.79 12.17 4.25
N THR A 737 -28.84 10.83 4.27
CA THR A 737 -30.10 10.10 4.08
C THR A 737 -31.08 10.34 5.21
N LEU A 738 -30.61 10.42 6.47
CA LEU A 738 -31.46 10.77 7.61
C LEU A 738 -31.98 12.20 7.56
N ALA A 739 -31.15 13.15 7.13
CA ALA A 739 -31.57 14.55 6.98
C ALA A 739 -32.71 14.68 5.95
N LEU A 740 -32.59 13.98 4.82
CA LEU A 740 -33.63 13.92 3.80
C LEU A 740 -34.88 13.17 4.31
N SER A 741 -34.70 12.08 5.07
CA SER A 741 -35.78 11.33 5.70
C SER A 741 -36.64 12.21 6.64
N VAL A 742 -36.01 13.04 7.45
CA VAL A 742 -36.72 13.97 8.34
C VAL A 742 -37.51 14.99 7.54
N LEU A 743 -36.97 15.48 6.42
CA LEU A 743 -37.67 16.43 5.55
C LEU A 743 -38.91 15.82 4.89
N GLU A 744 -38.82 14.55 4.43
CA GLU A 744 -39.96 13.83 3.83
C GLU A 744 -41.10 13.56 4.81
N ARG A 745 -40.79 13.35 6.08
CA ARG A 745 -41.73 12.99 7.15
C ARG A 745 -42.13 14.16 8.03
N THR A 746 -41.93 15.40 7.51
CA THR A 746 -42.23 16.61 8.30
C THR A 746 -43.69 16.65 8.78
N ARG A 747 -44.63 16.23 7.92
CA ARG A 747 -46.08 16.16 8.24
C ARG A 747 -46.38 15.09 9.31
N GLU A 748 -45.79 13.88 9.18
CA GLU A 748 -45.92 12.82 10.19
C GLU A 748 -45.37 13.27 11.55
N LEU A 749 -44.18 13.89 11.55
CA LEU A 749 -43.54 14.41 12.77
C LEU A 749 -44.34 15.55 13.37
N GLY A 750 -44.90 16.42 12.56
CA GLY A 750 -45.80 17.49 12.98
C GLY A 750 -47.06 16.93 13.65
N LEU A 751 -47.68 15.92 13.08
CA LEU A 751 -48.89 15.26 13.58
C LEU A 751 -48.61 14.53 14.91
N LEU A 752 -47.48 13.77 15.01
CA LEU A 752 -47.06 13.13 16.25
C LEU A 752 -46.83 14.14 17.38
N ARG A 753 -46.26 15.31 17.04
CA ARG A 753 -46.10 16.42 18.01
C ARG A 753 -47.42 17.09 18.40
N ALA A 754 -48.35 17.24 17.47
CA ALA A 754 -49.69 17.71 17.76
C ALA A 754 -50.48 16.77 18.69
N LEU A 755 -50.21 15.45 18.57
CA LEU A 755 -50.75 14.41 19.46
C LEU A 755 -50.03 14.32 20.81
N GLY A 756 -49.08 15.26 21.12
CA GLY A 756 -48.46 15.37 22.44
C GLY A 756 -47.01 14.80 22.52
N MET A 757 -46.41 14.40 21.44
CA MET A 757 -45.01 13.96 21.43
C MET A 757 -44.04 15.15 21.73
N THR A 758 -43.22 15.01 22.75
CA THR A 758 -42.28 16.07 23.17
C THR A 758 -41.08 16.16 22.18
N ARG A 759 -40.42 17.32 22.16
CA ARG A 759 -39.18 17.51 21.39
C ARG A 759 -38.10 16.50 21.76
N SER A 760 -38.02 16.13 23.05
CA SER A 760 -37.06 15.11 23.54
C SER A 760 -37.36 13.70 22.98
N GLN A 761 -38.64 13.32 22.98
CA GLN A 761 -39.07 12.02 22.41
C GLN A 761 -38.86 11.95 20.92
N THR A 762 -39.12 13.06 20.17
CA THR A 762 -38.84 13.13 18.73
C THR A 762 -37.34 12.97 18.46
N ARG A 763 -36.49 13.66 19.25
CA ARG A 763 -35.01 13.46 19.14
C ARG A 763 -34.59 12.03 19.45
N SER A 764 -35.13 11.44 20.50
CA SER A 764 -34.84 10.06 20.89
C SER A 764 -35.25 9.07 19.79
N MET A 765 -36.42 9.23 19.20
CA MET A 765 -36.91 8.39 18.13
C MET A 765 -35.96 8.40 16.92
N VAL A 766 -35.59 9.59 16.41
CA VAL A 766 -34.71 9.72 15.23
C VAL A 766 -33.29 9.17 15.52
N ARG A 767 -32.73 9.41 16.72
CA ARG A 767 -31.44 8.85 17.12
C ARG A 767 -31.45 7.33 17.13
N TRP A 768 -32.46 6.70 17.75
CA TRP A 768 -32.55 5.26 17.82
C TRP A 768 -32.85 4.62 16.46
N GLU A 769 -33.65 5.29 15.62
CA GLU A 769 -33.81 4.87 14.21
C GLU A 769 -32.45 4.83 13.50
N SER A 770 -31.62 5.86 13.68
CA SER A 770 -30.26 5.89 13.12
C SER A 770 -29.36 4.78 13.65
N VAL A 771 -29.37 4.53 14.95
CA VAL A 771 -28.59 3.45 15.58
C VAL A 771 -29.01 2.07 15.02
N ILE A 772 -30.31 1.83 14.89
CA ILE A 772 -30.81 0.56 14.32
C ILE A 772 -30.33 0.40 12.87
N ILE A 773 -30.39 1.45 12.05
CA ILE A 773 -29.93 1.43 10.66
C ILE A 773 -28.41 1.21 10.58
N SER A 774 -27.64 1.89 11.45
CA SER A 774 -26.18 1.73 11.47
C SER A 774 -25.75 0.35 11.94
N LEU A 775 -26.38 -0.19 12.98
CA LEU A 775 -26.11 -1.55 13.44
C LEU A 775 -26.52 -2.61 12.41
N LEU A 776 -27.61 -2.37 11.66
CA LEU A 776 -27.98 -3.25 10.55
C LEU A 776 -26.90 -3.25 9.47
N GLY A 777 -26.39 -2.09 9.08
CA GLY A 777 -25.26 -1.97 8.16
C GLY A 777 -23.99 -2.64 8.71
N ALA A 778 -23.75 -2.49 10.02
CA ALA A 778 -22.62 -3.12 10.69
C ALA A 778 -22.70 -4.64 10.68
N VAL A 779 -23.83 -5.22 11.06
CA VAL A 779 -24.01 -6.69 11.06
C VAL A 779 -23.77 -7.26 9.66
N LEU A 780 -24.39 -6.66 8.64
CA LEU A 780 -24.18 -7.08 7.25
C LEU A 780 -22.74 -6.87 6.80
N GLY A 781 -22.14 -5.75 7.16
CA GLY A 781 -20.75 -5.43 6.82
C GLY A 781 -19.75 -6.37 7.47
N LEU A 782 -19.92 -6.67 8.76
CA LEU A 782 -19.06 -7.60 9.49
C LEU A 782 -19.14 -9.01 8.91
N VAL A 783 -20.35 -9.51 8.62
CA VAL A 783 -20.53 -10.85 8.04
C VAL A 783 -19.89 -10.94 6.66
N VAL A 784 -20.18 -9.99 5.77
CA VAL A 784 -19.63 -9.99 4.40
C VAL A 784 -18.11 -9.76 4.45
N GLY A 785 -17.64 -8.82 5.27
CA GLY A 785 -16.22 -8.52 5.39
C GLY A 785 -15.40 -9.69 5.95
N THR A 786 -15.91 -10.37 6.97
CA THR A 786 -15.26 -11.58 7.51
C THR A 786 -15.22 -12.69 6.46
N ALA A 787 -16.32 -12.93 5.75
CA ALA A 787 -16.34 -13.95 4.70
C ALA A 787 -15.33 -13.62 3.57
N LEU A 788 -15.30 -12.38 3.11
CA LEU A 788 -14.34 -11.92 2.11
C LEU A 788 -12.89 -11.99 2.62
N GLY A 789 -12.66 -11.59 3.87
CA GLY A 789 -11.34 -11.67 4.50
C GLY A 789 -10.82 -13.10 4.58
N VAL A 790 -11.66 -14.04 4.99
CA VAL A 790 -11.32 -15.49 5.02
C VAL A 790 -11.02 -16.00 3.61
N ILE A 791 -11.82 -15.62 2.61
CA ILE A 791 -11.61 -16.02 1.21
C ILE A 791 -10.25 -15.49 0.70
N VAL A 792 -9.99 -14.19 0.87
CA VAL A 792 -8.71 -13.57 0.43
C VAL A 792 -7.51 -14.20 1.15
N THR A 793 -7.60 -14.37 2.47
CA THR A 793 -6.53 -15.04 3.24
C THR A 793 -6.28 -16.45 2.74
N SER A 794 -7.36 -17.20 2.43
CA SER A 794 -7.24 -18.57 1.88
C SER A 794 -6.54 -18.60 0.52
N ALA A 795 -6.68 -17.54 -0.28
CA ALA A 795 -5.99 -17.39 -1.56
C ALA A 795 -4.48 -17.18 -1.41
N LEU A 796 -4.09 -16.53 -0.32
CA LEU A 796 -2.70 -16.15 -0.06
C LEU A 796 -1.90 -17.23 0.68
N LYS A 797 -2.47 -18.44 0.84
CA LYS A 797 -1.78 -19.57 1.50
C LYS A 797 -0.45 -19.92 0.84
N ASN A 798 -0.40 -19.86 -0.50
CA ASN A 798 0.81 -20.14 -1.26
C ASN A 798 1.91 -19.07 -1.08
N LEU A 799 1.53 -17.90 -0.53
CA LEU A 799 2.46 -16.82 -0.18
C LEU A 799 2.85 -16.84 1.31
N GLY A 800 2.61 -17.96 2.01
CA GLY A 800 3.01 -18.14 3.41
C GLY A 800 2.01 -17.65 4.45
N ILE A 801 0.78 -17.26 4.05
CA ILE A 801 -0.27 -16.86 5.00
C ILE A 801 -1.16 -18.07 5.32
N ASP A 802 -0.65 -18.96 6.14
CA ASP A 802 -1.29 -20.26 6.44
C ASP A 802 -2.39 -20.18 7.49
N THR A 803 -2.34 -19.20 8.38
CA THR A 803 -3.21 -19.10 9.56
C THR A 803 -4.32 -18.08 9.33
N ILE A 804 -5.57 -18.55 9.38
CA ILE A 804 -6.73 -17.66 9.35
C ILE A 804 -7.04 -17.23 10.77
N SER A 805 -6.93 -15.93 11.04
CA SER A 805 -7.25 -15.32 12.32
C SER A 805 -8.40 -14.32 12.16
N ILE A 806 -9.42 -14.46 13.00
CA ILE A 806 -10.57 -13.54 13.02
C ILE A 806 -10.48 -12.69 14.28
N PRO A 807 -10.24 -11.38 14.16
CA PRO A 807 -10.03 -10.48 15.31
C PRO A 807 -11.34 -10.16 16.02
N GLY A 808 -11.88 -11.08 16.81
CA GLY A 808 -13.19 -10.94 17.47
C GLY A 808 -13.34 -9.67 18.30
N GLY A 809 -12.27 -9.24 18.99
CA GLY A 809 -12.25 -7.98 19.74
C GLY A 809 -12.44 -6.74 18.84
N ASN A 810 -11.75 -6.69 17.72
CA ASN A 810 -11.89 -5.59 16.74
C ASN A 810 -13.28 -5.60 16.10
N LEU A 811 -13.85 -6.78 15.82
CA LEU A 811 -15.21 -6.86 15.26
C LEU A 811 -16.27 -6.28 16.21
N ILE A 812 -16.14 -6.55 17.51
CA ILE A 812 -17.01 -5.96 18.52
C ILE A 812 -16.81 -4.45 18.58
N LEU A 813 -15.56 -3.99 18.58
CA LEU A 813 -15.23 -2.56 18.55
C LEU A 813 -15.85 -1.87 17.33
N TYR A 814 -15.76 -2.46 16.14
CA TYR A 814 -16.36 -1.92 14.92
C TYR A 814 -17.88 -1.88 14.98
N ALA A 815 -18.53 -2.87 15.59
CA ALA A 815 -19.99 -2.85 15.83
C ALA A 815 -20.40 -1.72 16.77
N VAL A 816 -19.66 -1.52 17.87
CA VAL A 816 -19.89 -0.42 18.82
C VAL A 816 -19.64 0.94 18.15
N ALA A 817 -18.54 1.08 17.42
CA ALA A 817 -18.21 2.28 16.66
C ALA A 817 -19.30 2.62 15.63
N ALA A 818 -19.85 1.65 14.92
CA ALA A 818 -20.97 1.86 14.02
C ALA A 818 -22.22 2.40 14.74
N GLY A 819 -22.50 1.92 15.94
CA GLY A 819 -23.58 2.48 16.79
C GLY A 819 -23.33 3.94 17.18
N VAL A 820 -22.09 4.25 17.58
CA VAL A 820 -21.66 5.64 17.91
C VAL A 820 -21.75 6.53 16.66
N PHE A 821 -21.28 6.08 15.52
CA PHE A 821 -21.38 6.80 14.25
C PHE A 821 -22.84 7.01 13.83
N GLY A 822 -23.71 6.06 14.11
CA GLY A 822 -25.15 6.25 13.95
C GLY A 822 -25.71 7.39 14.76
N VAL A 823 -25.29 7.53 16.02
CA VAL A 823 -25.69 8.68 16.87
C VAL A 823 -25.12 9.98 16.31
N LEU A 824 -23.83 10.02 15.93
CA LEU A 824 -23.18 11.21 15.38
C LEU A 824 -23.85 11.66 14.08
N ALA A 825 -24.13 10.73 13.17
CA ALA A 825 -24.83 11.00 11.91
C ALA A 825 -26.25 11.58 12.15
N ALA A 826 -26.89 11.20 13.25
CA ALA A 826 -28.22 11.66 13.60
C ALA A 826 -28.26 13.04 14.26
N ILE A 827 -27.15 13.66 14.67
CA ILE A 827 -27.15 14.93 15.45
C ILE A 827 -27.87 16.03 14.66
N VAL A 828 -27.47 16.32 13.45
CA VAL A 828 -28.05 17.39 12.63
C VAL A 828 -29.52 17.09 12.26
N PRO A 829 -29.87 15.89 11.73
CA PRO A 829 -31.25 15.51 11.44
C PRO A 829 -32.17 15.61 12.67
N THR A 830 -31.70 15.18 13.83
CA THR A 830 -32.44 15.18 15.08
C THR A 830 -32.80 16.59 15.55
N ILE A 831 -31.86 17.53 15.48
CA ILE A 831 -32.10 18.93 15.85
C ILE A 831 -33.15 19.54 14.92
N ARG A 832 -33.11 19.23 13.64
CA ARG A 832 -34.10 19.71 12.66
C ARG A 832 -35.48 19.11 12.89
N ALA A 833 -35.54 17.78 13.09
CA ALA A 833 -36.83 17.11 13.40
C ALA A 833 -37.52 17.69 14.61
N ALA A 834 -36.78 18.06 15.65
CA ALA A 834 -37.32 18.66 16.88
C ALA A 834 -37.76 20.13 16.73
N ARG A 835 -37.27 20.82 15.70
CA ARG A 835 -37.61 22.25 15.43
C ARG A 835 -38.72 22.44 14.40
N VAL A 836 -39.33 21.37 13.90
CA VAL A 836 -40.45 21.41 12.96
C VAL A 836 -41.60 22.21 13.55
N ASP A 837 -42.07 23.22 12.84
CA ASP A 837 -43.25 24.04 13.23
C ASP A 837 -44.51 23.20 12.98
N ILE A 838 -45.29 22.97 14.03
CA ILE A 838 -46.48 22.11 13.99
C ILE A 838 -47.54 22.69 13.06
N LEU A 839 -47.79 23.99 13.11
CA LEU A 839 -48.80 24.64 12.27
C LEU A 839 -48.43 24.57 10.77
N ARG A 840 -47.18 24.93 10.45
CA ARG A 840 -46.65 24.84 9.08
C ARG A 840 -46.59 23.42 8.57
N ALA A 841 -46.30 22.45 9.45
CA ALA A 841 -46.20 21.04 9.03
C ALA A 841 -47.56 20.40 8.70
N ILE A 842 -48.64 20.85 9.33
CA ILE A 842 -50.01 20.36 9.08
C ILE A 842 -50.64 21.09 7.89
N THR A 843 -50.35 22.39 7.69
CA THR A 843 -50.86 23.20 6.59
C THR A 843 -50.03 23.18 5.30
N ALA A 844 -48.85 22.53 5.30
CA ALA A 844 -48.04 22.34 4.09
C ALA A 844 -48.67 21.26 3.21
N ASP A 845 -49.21 21.67 2.06
CA ASP A 845 -49.71 20.83 0.97
C ASP A 845 -48.57 20.09 0.25
#